data_4ec62fbf7fc8398c290d2ce554f5c505
#
_entry.id   4ec62fbf7fc8398c290d2ce554f5c505
#
_cell.length_a   1.000
_cell.length_b   1.000
_cell.length_c   1.000
_cell.angle_alpha   90.00
_cell.angle_beta   90.00
_cell.angle_gamma   90.00
#
_symmetry.space_group_name_H-M   'P 1'
#
loop_
_entity.id
_entity.type
_entity.pdbx_description
1 polymer ?
#
loop_
_entity_poly.entity_id
_entity_poly.type
_entity_poly.pdbx_seq_one_letter_code
_entity_poly.pdbx_strand_id
1 'polypeptide(L)'
;MPFPWSSASRRVRPKPLLQVPFVGQDAVLTTFASHLQAAQQGTVQFVTLTGQAGSGKSALLEEFLFLHCSTPGVLLLQLNAAAYPREYEFYRQLCVALQTRSEHILQTVYNATKRVRKTLALQWDEAEFRQVLASTDWAQLHAAAPHTPSTAGRAPTPVAQLLASIQEHPWAIGAAAMLGMIGRSGPGGTPRRLWVQRWTALLRALHARYRPGEAVMVLVIDQLPPSRPGLGPGGTGAPLDWHTFATVTAAAQLPLLVIWAGTADSLEPVHQALQGNIPLTQCRLEQLSSAQHQRLLRQALRRLPRPVQTSWQRALATADTATMSPGWLLLATTCAAALAETSGPSGDNFLALVQADTTTLVHQLVDSMRQRYPAQAPLLRQLLEACAFMPPGMQLAVDDLLPLCDFVGLGLDAVTGRTHLETLLGQCVRYGLLRFDPYAARYTLEHSAILEALQRLAYPDANVRWQVARQRRLAAAILRYVQQGERAALEELAPHIEAEYGAAACEVLTPMVGVPFRRLLPTCTQEERQRMANALGGLRSALAVELLRCLVHDESGQVRSGAVQSLADLAREESLPVLLEALRDGNSDVRWIATQALGHMSGTTAVDALIPMLTDEDKEVGRIAAEGLGRQGDSRAVPHLIAAMRDSYPLLRASAILALGQLADRRALPALQEVLQDANQQVRRSAEMALARFPASSAG
;
A
#
# COMPACT_ATOMS: atom_id res chain seq x y z
N MET A 1 20.49 -4.23 0.22
CA MET A 1 20.90 -3.64 -1.07
C MET A 1 20.85 -2.12 -0.94
N PRO A 2 21.88 -1.37 -1.35
CA PRO A 2 21.83 0.08 -1.29
C PRO A 2 20.80 0.58 -2.29
N PHE A 3 19.90 1.46 -1.84
CA PHE A 3 18.93 2.16 -2.68
C PHE A 3 19.63 2.86 -3.85
N PRO A 4 19.10 2.79 -5.08
CA PRO A 4 19.75 3.27 -6.31
C PRO A 4 19.73 4.79 -6.49
N TRP A 5 19.95 5.58 -5.44
CA TRP A 5 19.89 7.04 -5.51
C TRP A 5 21.24 7.74 -5.65
N SER A 6 22.36 7.01 -5.78
CA SER A 6 23.71 7.63 -5.89
C SER A 6 24.18 7.90 -7.31
N SER A 7 23.46 7.48 -8.36
CA SER A 7 23.86 7.73 -9.76
C SER A 7 22.74 7.98 -10.77
N ALA A 8 21.48 8.13 -10.30
CA ALA A 8 20.43 8.52 -11.20
C ALA A 8 20.63 9.98 -11.62
N SER A 9 21.04 10.15 -12.88
CA SER A 9 20.95 11.35 -13.70
C SER A 9 20.01 12.41 -13.09
N ARG A 10 20.38 13.67 -13.16
CA ARG A 10 19.52 14.85 -12.93
C ARG A 10 18.25 14.75 -13.80
N ARG A 11 17.33 13.84 -13.45
CA ARG A 11 16.01 13.78 -14.10
C ARG A 11 15.34 15.11 -13.80
N VAL A 12 15.04 15.84 -14.86
CA VAL A 12 14.31 17.09 -14.81
C VAL A 12 13.00 16.81 -14.07
N ARG A 13 12.83 17.38 -12.87
CA ARG A 13 11.59 17.26 -12.10
C ARG A 13 10.45 17.77 -12.96
N PRO A 14 9.38 17.00 -13.18
CA PRO A 14 8.25 17.49 -13.95
C PRO A 14 7.66 18.70 -13.23
N LYS A 15 7.52 19.80 -13.97
CA LYS A 15 6.95 21.06 -13.47
C LYS A 15 5.63 21.30 -14.18
N PRO A 16 4.58 21.73 -13.46
CA PRO A 16 3.34 22.14 -14.09
C PRO A 16 3.57 23.28 -15.08
N LEU A 17 2.78 23.31 -16.14
CA LEU A 17 2.83 24.33 -17.19
C LEU A 17 2.63 25.73 -16.61
N LEU A 18 1.73 25.82 -15.64
CA LEU A 18 1.42 27.03 -14.89
C LEU A 18 1.72 26.79 -13.41
N GLN A 19 2.72 27.50 -12.88
CA GLN A 19 2.93 27.64 -11.44
C GLN A 19 2.33 28.97 -11.02
N VAL A 20 1.23 28.93 -10.31
CA VAL A 20 0.55 30.13 -9.83
C VAL A 20 0.85 30.27 -8.35
N PRO A 21 1.38 31.40 -7.90
CA PRO A 21 1.56 31.67 -6.47
C PRO A 21 0.20 31.67 -5.77
N PHE A 22 0.19 31.28 -4.51
CA PHE A 22 -1.01 31.33 -3.68
C PHE A 22 -1.53 32.76 -3.56
N VAL A 23 -2.85 32.95 -3.59
CA VAL A 23 -3.50 34.26 -3.53
C VAL A 23 -4.64 34.23 -2.51
N GLY A 24 -4.56 35.12 -1.53
CA GLY A 24 -5.63 35.30 -0.53
C GLY A 24 -5.58 34.38 0.66
N GLN A 25 -6.61 34.47 1.52
CA GLN A 25 -6.75 33.62 2.71
C GLN A 25 -5.66 33.84 3.79
N ASP A 26 -5.06 35.04 3.84
CA ASP A 26 -4.01 35.39 4.80
C ASP A 26 -4.47 35.22 6.26
N ALA A 27 -5.74 35.46 6.55
CA ALA A 27 -6.32 35.26 7.88
C ALA A 27 -6.28 33.78 8.31
N VAL A 28 -6.56 32.84 7.41
CA VAL A 28 -6.51 31.40 7.70
C VAL A 28 -5.07 30.95 7.89
N LEU A 29 -4.14 31.43 7.06
CA LEU A 29 -2.70 31.17 7.22
C LEU A 29 -2.19 31.68 8.56
N THR A 30 -2.59 32.87 8.97
CA THR A 30 -2.23 33.45 10.28
C THR A 30 -2.79 32.60 11.43
N THR A 31 -4.03 32.13 11.32
CA THR A 31 -4.64 31.23 12.30
C THR A 31 -3.86 29.91 12.39
N PHE A 32 -3.49 29.30 11.27
CA PHE A 32 -2.69 28.08 11.27
C PHE A 32 -1.30 28.31 11.90
N ALA A 33 -0.66 29.43 11.60
CA ALA A 33 0.63 29.80 12.18
C ALA A 33 0.54 29.97 13.70
N SER A 34 -0.54 30.61 14.22
CA SER A 34 -0.76 30.76 15.67
C SER A 34 -0.97 29.41 16.36
N HIS A 35 -1.73 28.48 15.74
CA HIS A 35 -1.90 27.12 16.27
C HIS A 35 -0.61 26.30 16.21
N LEU A 36 0.22 26.48 15.17
CA LEU A 36 1.53 25.85 15.09
C LEU A 36 2.43 26.35 16.23
N GLN A 37 2.43 27.66 16.50
CA GLN A 37 3.19 28.23 17.61
C GLN A 37 2.69 27.73 18.98
N ALA A 38 1.37 27.65 19.19
CA ALA A 38 0.79 27.08 20.40
C ALA A 38 1.16 25.59 20.56
N ALA A 39 1.17 24.82 19.46
CA ALA A 39 1.61 23.43 19.47
C ALA A 39 3.10 23.32 19.84
N GLN A 40 3.97 24.18 19.33
CA GLN A 40 5.39 24.22 19.70
C GLN A 40 5.63 24.48 21.19
N GLN A 41 4.68 25.15 21.85
CA GLN A 41 4.70 25.37 23.29
C GLN A 41 4.26 24.15 24.10
N GLY A 42 4.00 23.00 23.46
CA GLY A 42 3.68 21.73 24.11
C GLY A 42 2.20 21.41 24.21
N THR A 43 1.33 22.15 23.52
CA THR A 43 -0.11 21.88 23.51
C THR A 43 -0.55 21.17 22.24
N VAL A 44 -1.49 20.23 22.36
CA VAL A 44 -2.12 19.62 21.20
C VAL A 44 -3.17 20.57 20.62
N GLN A 45 -3.09 20.84 19.32
CA GLN A 45 -3.99 21.74 18.62
C GLN A 45 -4.79 20.99 17.56
N PHE A 46 -6.10 21.21 17.51
CA PHE A 46 -7.00 20.61 16.53
C PHE A 46 -7.68 21.71 15.71
N VAL A 47 -7.55 21.61 14.39
CA VAL A 47 -8.08 22.59 13.44
C VAL A 47 -8.82 21.90 12.31
N THR A 48 -9.98 22.41 11.90
CA THR A 48 -10.65 21.98 10.67
C THR A 48 -10.62 23.09 9.63
N LEU A 49 -10.42 22.71 8.37
CA LEU A 49 -10.47 23.57 7.21
C LEU A 49 -11.64 23.17 6.31
N THR A 50 -12.72 23.93 6.36
CA THR A 50 -13.93 23.69 5.58
C THR A 50 -13.93 24.53 4.31
N GLY A 51 -14.32 23.93 3.17
CA GLY A 51 -14.50 24.66 1.91
C GLY A 51 -15.11 23.77 0.84
N GLN A 52 -15.68 24.37 -0.19
CA GLN A 52 -16.24 23.65 -1.33
C GLN A 52 -15.14 22.90 -2.13
N ALA A 53 -15.55 21.92 -2.97
CA ALA A 53 -14.63 21.30 -3.91
C ALA A 53 -14.05 22.37 -4.86
N GLY A 54 -12.73 22.33 -5.11
CA GLY A 54 -12.06 23.32 -5.94
C GLY A 54 -11.80 24.69 -5.30
N SER A 55 -12.17 24.89 -4.04
CA SER A 55 -11.97 26.19 -3.34
C SER A 55 -10.50 26.52 -3.03
N GLY A 56 -9.56 25.60 -3.25
CA GLY A 56 -8.14 25.82 -2.98
C GLY A 56 -7.66 25.35 -1.61
N LYS A 57 -8.41 24.48 -0.90
CA LYS A 57 -7.98 23.92 0.40
C LYS A 57 -6.59 23.31 0.38
N SER A 58 -6.34 22.41 -0.58
CA SER A 58 -5.03 21.75 -0.70
C SER A 58 -3.92 22.75 -1.04
N ALA A 59 -4.21 23.76 -1.86
CA ALA A 59 -3.25 24.82 -2.18
C ALA A 59 -2.91 25.67 -0.94
N LEU A 60 -3.91 25.99 -0.10
CA LEU A 60 -3.69 26.68 1.17
C LEU A 60 -2.82 25.85 2.12
N LEU A 61 -3.12 24.57 2.25
CA LEU A 61 -2.33 23.66 3.08
C LEU A 61 -0.88 23.61 2.62
N GLU A 62 -0.64 23.51 1.30
CA GLU A 62 0.70 23.52 0.73
C GLU A 62 1.46 24.81 1.01
N GLU A 63 0.81 25.95 0.81
CA GLU A 63 1.41 27.23 1.13
C GLU A 63 1.78 27.31 2.62
N PHE A 64 0.87 26.91 3.51
CA PHE A 64 1.15 26.83 4.93
C PHE A 64 2.34 25.91 5.24
N LEU A 65 2.35 24.70 4.66
CA LEU A 65 3.42 23.73 4.88
C LEU A 65 4.76 24.23 4.32
N PHE A 66 4.74 24.90 3.17
CA PHE A 66 5.93 25.47 2.58
C PHE A 66 6.52 26.60 3.44
N LEU A 67 5.67 27.50 3.94
CA LEU A 67 6.10 28.67 4.72
C LEU A 67 6.57 28.28 6.13
N HIS A 68 5.92 27.33 6.77
CA HIS A 68 6.08 27.09 8.21
C HIS A 68 6.63 25.72 8.58
N CYS A 69 6.54 24.72 7.70
CA CYS A 69 6.86 23.34 8.04
C CYS A 69 8.12 22.79 7.36
N SER A 70 8.92 23.64 6.73
CA SER A 70 10.15 23.24 6.05
C SER A 70 11.38 23.14 6.95
N THR A 71 11.22 23.34 8.24
CA THR A 71 12.33 23.33 9.22
C THR A 71 12.57 21.91 9.78
N PRO A 72 13.80 21.56 10.20
CA PRO A 72 14.10 20.25 10.79
C PRO A 72 13.31 19.93 12.06
N GLY A 73 12.83 20.94 12.79
CA GLY A 73 11.99 20.79 13.98
C GLY A 73 10.57 20.33 13.69
N VAL A 74 10.11 20.37 12.43
CA VAL A 74 8.75 19.97 12.09
C VAL A 74 8.72 18.54 11.54
N LEU A 75 8.04 17.65 12.26
CA LEU A 75 7.72 16.29 11.79
C LEU A 75 6.38 16.33 11.06
N LEU A 76 6.41 16.45 9.74
CA LEU A 76 5.22 16.52 8.91
C LEU A 76 4.73 15.13 8.50
N LEU A 77 3.46 14.83 8.79
CA LEU A 77 2.71 13.70 8.27
C LEU A 77 1.51 14.22 7.47
N GLN A 78 1.35 13.73 6.27
CA GLN A 78 0.23 14.08 5.41
C GLN A 78 -0.48 12.83 4.92
N LEU A 79 -1.78 12.76 5.13
CA LEU A 79 -2.63 11.62 4.78
C LEU A 79 -3.85 12.10 3.99
N ASN A 80 -4.22 11.29 3.03
CA ASN A 80 -5.48 11.45 2.32
C ASN A 80 -6.49 10.43 2.87
N ALA A 81 -7.48 10.90 3.63
CA ALA A 81 -8.43 10.03 4.31
C ALA A 81 -9.35 9.27 3.34
N ALA A 82 -9.62 9.82 2.15
CA ALA A 82 -10.45 9.15 1.14
C ALA A 82 -9.80 7.86 0.59
N ALA A 83 -8.46 7.76 0.67
CA ALA A 83 -7.73 6.56 0.27
C ALA A 83 -7.84 5.41 1.29
N TYR A 84 -8.20 5.73 2.54
CA TYR A 84 -8.19 4.79 3.66
C TYR A 84 -9.48 4.90 4.49
N PRO A 85 -10.63 4.45 3.95
CA PRO A 85 -11.94 4.67 4.57
C PRO A 85 -12.19 3.79 5.81
N ARG A 86 -11.35 2.79 6.08
CA ARG A 86 -11.48 1.91 7.24
C ARG A 86 -10.54 2.35 8.35
N GLU A 87 -11.02 2.28 9.59
CA GLU A 87 -10.26 2.68 10.77
C GLU A 87 -8.88 2.00 10.85
N TYR A 88 -8.83 0.70 10.67
CA TYR A 88 -7.61 -0.08 10.69
C TYR A 88 -6.61 0.36 9.60
N GLU A 89 -7.05 0.59 8.36
CA GLU A 89 -6.20 1.05 7.26
C GLU A 89 -5.65 2.44 7.54
N PHE A 90 -6.48 3.31 8.10
CA PHE A 90 -6.09 4.66 8.47
C PHE A 90 -4.96 4.65 9.52
N TYR A 91 -5.14 3.96 10.65
CA TYR A 91 -4.10 3.86 11.68
C TYR A 91 -2.84 3.17 11.17
N ARG A 92 -2.98 2.16 10.34
CA ARG A 92 -1.85 1.50 9.69
C ARG A 92 -1.06 2.48 8.83
N GLN A 93 -1.73 3.27 8.01
CA GLN A 93 -1.06 4.27 7.16
C GLN A 93 -0.42 5.39 7.98
N LEU A 94 -1.02 5.80 9.08
CA LEU A 94 -0.38 6.70 10.04
C LEU A 94 0.95 6.12 10.55
N CYS A 95 0.95 4.86 10.97
CA CYS A 95 2.15 4.19 11.45
C CYS A 95 3.21 4.08 10.35
N VAL A 96 2.82 3.71 9.12
CA VAL A 96 3.72 3.62 7.96
C VAL A 96 4.29 4.99 7.59
N ALA A 97 3.46 6.03 7.53
CA ALA A 97 3.90 7.39 7.23
C ALA A 97 4.91 7.89 8.28
N LEU A 98 4.63 7.63 9.56
CA LEU A 98 5.52 7.98 10.65
C LEU A 98 6.85 7.22 10.57
N GLN A 99 6.80 5.93 10.26
CA GLN A 99 7.98 5.10 10.05
C GLN A 99 8.86 5.63 8.92
N THR A 100 8.26 5.82 7.74
CA THR A 100 8.99 6.31 6.55
C THR A 100 9.63 7.68 6.81
N ARG A 101 8.90 8.57 7.49
CA ARG A 101 9.44 9.89 7.82
C ARG A 101 10.60 9.82 8.82
N SER A 102 10.51 8.93 9.79
CA SER A 102 11.55 8.70 10.79
C SER A 102 12.80 8.09 10.17
N GLU A 103 12.66 7.15 9.24
CA GLU A 103 13.77 6.60 8.46
C GLU A 103 14.50 7.71 7.67
N HIS A 104 13.74 8.60 7.04
CA HIS A 104 14.32 9.73 6.31
C HIS A 104 15.08 10.70 7.23
N ILE A 105 14.55 10.99 8.42
CA ILE A 105 15.23 11.84 9.41
C ILE A 105 16.58 11.19 9.80
N LEU A 106 16.57 9.90 10.15
CA LEU A 106 17.79 9.20 10.55
C LEU A 106 18.81 9.13 9.42
N GLN A 107 18.38 8.89 8.18
CA GLN A 107 19.25 8.92 7.02
C GLN A 107 19.90 10.30 6.82
N THR A 108 19.12 11.36 7.02
CA THR A 108 19.61 12.75 6.91
C THR A 108 20.69 13.04 7.96
N VAL A 109 20.42 12.66 9.21
CA VAL A 109 21.36 12.83 10.33
C VAL A 109 22.60 11.96 10.15
N TYR A 110 22.44 10.72 9.68
CA TYR A 110 23.56 9.84 9.35
C TYR A 110 24.47 10.46 8.30
N ASN A 111 23.90 11.04 7.25
CA ASN A 111 24.68 11.72 6.21
C ASN A 111 25.35 13.01 6.72
N ALA A 112 24.66 13.83 7.49
CA ALA A 112 25.18 15.05 8.08
C ALA A 112 26.38 14.79 9.02
N THR A 113 26.31 13.71 9.79
CA THR A 113 27.37 13.33 10.74
C THR A 113 28.58 12.61 10.12
N LYS A 114 28.56 12.30 8.81
CA LYS A 114 29.60 11.50 8.13
C LYS A 114 31.02 12.01 8.35
N ARG A 115 31.25 13.32 8.22
CA ARG A 115 32.59 13.93 8.41
C ARG A 115 33.06 13.78 9.84
N VAL A 116 32.20 14.07 10.80
CA VAL A 116 32.49 14.02 12.23
C VAL A 116 32.76 12.59 12.66
N ARG A 117 31.96 11.63 12.23
CA ARG A 117 32.20 10.19 12.49
C ARG A 117 33.53 9.71 11.93
N LYS A 118 33.91 10.16 10.72
CA LYS A 118 35.23 9.84 10.14
C LYS A 118 36.37 10.42 10.98
N THR A 119 36.24 11.64 11.48
CA THR A 119 37.25 12.29 12.33
C THR A 119 37.39 11.57 13.67
N LEU A 120 36.31 11.00 14.20
CA LEU A 120 36.29 10.23 15.45
C LEU A 120 36.67 8.76 15.26
N ALA A 121 37.06 8.33 14.06
CA ALA A 121 37.32 6.93 13.68
C ALA A 121 36.14 5.97 13.98
N LEU A 122 34.90 6.48 13.99
CA LEU A 122 33.67 5.69 14.18
C LEU A 122 33.25 5.07 12.84
N GLN A 123 33.45 3.77 12.70
CA GLN A 123 33.11 3.00 11.49
C GLN A 123 31.69 2.46 11.55
N TRP A 124 30.77 3.19 12.17
CA TRP A 124 29.38 2.75 12.26
C TRP A 124 28.73 2.75 10.87
N ASP A 125 28.13 1.64 10.52
CA ASP A 125 27.16 1.61 9.45
C ASP A 125 25.84 2.31 9.86
N GLU A 126 24.87 2.37 8.97
CA GLU A 126 23.60 3.03 9.25
C GLU A 126 22.78 2.31 10.33
N ALA A 127 22.82 0.98 10.38
CA ALA A 127 22.11 0.18 11.36
C ALA A 127 22.70 0.34 12.77
N GLU A 128 24.02 0.29 12.88
CA GLU A 128 24.76 0.54 14.13
C GLU A 128 24.52 1.97 14.63
N PHE A 129 24.54 2.96 13.73
CA PHE A 129 24.24 4.35 14.09
C PHE A 129 22.84 4.50 14.66
N ARG A 130 21.82 3.87 14.05
CA ARG A 130 20.44 3.85 14.54
C ARG A 130 20.35 3.20 15.92
N GLN A 131 21.04 2.09 16.13
CA GLN A 131 21.07 1.37 17.40
C GLN A 131 21.71 2.22 18.51
N VAL A 132 22.83 2.87 18.23
CA VAL A 132 23.49 3.78 19.18
C VAL A 132 22.58 4.94 19.55
N LEU A 133 21.92 5.58 18.59
CA LEU A 133 20.96 6.65 18.87
C LEU A 133 19.79 6.17 19.75
N ALA A 134 19.30 4.96 19.52
CA ALA A 134 18.18 4.40 20.28
C ALA A 134 18.56 4.00 21.72
N SER A 135 19.80 3.54 21.94
CA SER A 135 20.25 2.99 23.22
C SER A 135 20.95 4.01 24.14
N THR A 136 21.43 5.12 23.59
CA THR A 136 22.20 6.10 24.36
C THR A 136 21.28 7.02 25.17
N ASP A 137 21.62 7.20 26.45
CA ASP A 137 20.98 8.22 27.30
C ASP A 137 21.57 9.60 27.02
N TRP A 138 20.99 10.27 26.05
CA TRP A 138 21.42 11.59 25.61
C TRP A 138 21.24 12.67 26.67
N ALA A 139 20.33 12.48 27.64
CA ALA A 139 20.14 13.41 28.74
C ALA A 139 21.36 13.43 29.68
N GLN A 140 21.91 12.24 29.99
CA GLN A 140 23.16 12.13 30.77
C GLN A 140 24.36 12.67 29.99
N LEU A 141 24.46 12.44 28.70
CA LEU A 141 25.54 12.98 27.88
C LEU A 141 25.50 14.51 27.79
N HIS A 142 24.31 15.10 27.76
CA HIS A 142 24.13 16.55 27.79
C HIS A 142 24.48 17.17 29.14
N ALA A 143 24.12 16.49 30.24
CA ALA A 143 24.46 16.96 31.59
C ALA A 143 25.98 16.82 31.87
N ALA A 144 26.63 15.86 31.24
CA ALA A 144 28.08 15.62 31.36
C ALA A 144 28.94 16.48 30.40
N ALA A 145 28.33 17.10 29.38
CA ALA A 145 29.04 18.04 28.53
C ALA A 145 29.33 19.32 29.33
N PRO A 146 30.59 19.68 29.58
CA PRO A 146 30.90 20.85 30.38
C PRO A 146 30.29 22.08 29.67
N HIS A 147 29.47 22.84 30.38
CA HIS A 147 29.13 24.21 30.03
C HIS A 147 30.39 25.06 30.06
N THR A 148 31.28 24.88 29.08
CA THR A 148 32.39 25.78 28.93
C THR A 148 31.87 27.07 28.35
N PRO A 149 31.94 28.20 29.05
CA PRO A 149 31.67 29.49 28.46
C PRO A 149 32.56 29.65 27.23
N SER A 150 31.99 30.16 26.17
CA SER A 150 32.66 30.50 24.92
C SER A 150 33.97 31.24 25.21
N THR A 151 35.08 30.51 25.32
CA THR A 151 36.41 31.11 25.15
C THR A 151 36.59 31.28 23.66
N ALA A 152 36.46 32.51 23.21
CA ALA A 152 36.68 32.92 21.83
C ALA A 152 38.01 32.30 21.32
N GLY A 153 37.90 31.44 20.28
CA GLY A 153 39.03 31.02 19.48
C GLY A 153 39.39 29.53 19.42
N ARG A 154 38.69 28.61 20.16
CA ARG A 154 38.96 27.17 20.00
C ARG A 154 37.85 26.51 19.14
N ALA A 155 38.30 25.84 18.07
CA ALA A 155 37.39 25.03 17.26
C ALA A 155 36.67 23.96 18.17
N PRO A 156 35.36 23.72 18.00
CA PRO A 156 34.62 22.77 18.81
C PRO A 156 35.21 21.36 18.64
N THR A 157 35.23 20.60 19.73
CA THR A 157 35.75 19.20 19.70
C THR A 157 34.90 18.39 18.71
N PRO A 158 35.46 17.35 18.05
CA PRO A 158 34.71 16.49 17.13
C PRO A 158 33.44 15.88 17.75
N VAL A 159 33.50 15.54 19.06
CA VAL A 159 32.32 15.05 19.81
C VAL A 159 31.24 16.13 19.93
N ALA A 160 31.62 17.37 20.23
CA ALA A 160 30.69 18.49 20.28
C ALA A 160 30.03 18.78 18.90
N GLN A 161 30.80 18.62 17.82
CA GLN A 161 30.27 18.72 16.45
C GLN A 161 29.28 17.59 16.12
N LEU A 162 29.55 16.36 16.55
CA LEU A 162 28.62 15.23 16.37
C LEU A 162 27.31 15.49 17.12
N LEU A 163 27.42 15.90 18.39
CA LEU A 163 26.26 16.25 19.19
C LEU A 163 25.46 17.42 18.60
N ALA A 164 26.13 18.47 18.12
CA ALA A 164 25.49 19.59 17.46
C ALA A 164 24.72 19.17 16.20
N SER A 165 25.34 18.33 15.35
CA SER A 165 24.71 17.83 14.13
C SER A 165 23.48 16.93 14.42
N ILE A 166 23.48 16.21 15.55
CA ILE A 166 22.31 15.44 15.98
C ILE A 166 21.25 16.38 16.57
N GLN A 167 21.70 17.42 17.28
CA GLN A 167 20.83 18.41 17.90
C GLN A 167 20.06 19.29 16.92
N GLU A 168 20.58 19.50 15.70
CA GLU A 168 19.85 20.17 14.63
C GLU A 168 18.57 19.43 14.20
N HIS A 169 18.43 18.15 14.60
CA HIS A 169 17.27 17.30 14.30
C HIS A 169 16.57 16.83 15.59
N PRO A 170 15.64 17.64 16.15
CA PRO A 170 15.00 17.36 17.44
C PRO A 170 14.29 16.01 17.55
N TRP A 171 13.91 15.44 16.39
CA TRP A 171 13.20 14.16 16.31
C TRP A 171 14.12 12.95 16.15
N ALA A 172 15.44 13.12 15.94
CA ALA A 172 16.34 12.02 15.57
C ALA A 172 16.35 10.88 16.61
N ILE A 173 16.42 11.23 17.88
CA ILE A 173 16.50 10.25 18.98
C ILE A 173 15.16 9.52 19.14
N GLY A 174 14.05 10.27 19.09
CA GLY A 174 12.70 9.70 19.13
C GLY A 174 12.41 8.79 17.94
N ALA A 175 12.85 9.18 16.73
CA ALA A 175 12.74 8.37 15.54
C ALA A 175 13.52 7.06 15.63
N ALA A 176 14.75 7.08 16.16
CA ALA A 176 15.55 5.87 16.36
C ALA A 176 14.92 4.92 17.38
N ALA A 177 14.42 5.45 18.50
CA ALA A 177 13.71 4.65 19.51
C ALA A 177 12.45 4.00 18.96
N MET A 178 11.66 4.75 18.17
CA MET A 178 10.46 4.26 17.52
C MET A 178 10.78 3.14 16.52
N LEU A 179 11.77 3.31 15.64
CA LEU A 179 12.16 2.28 14.68
C LEU A 179 12.72 1.02 15.36
N GLY A 180 13.41 1.16 16.49
CA GLY A 180 13.85 0.03 17.31
C GLY A 180 12.67 -0.79 17.87
N MET A 181 11.54 -0.16 18.17
CA MET A 181 10.31 -0.86 18.54
C MET A 181 9.65 -1.58 17.37
N ILE A 182 9.66 -0.98 16.17
CA ILE A 182 9.07 -1.56 14.96
C ILE A 182 9.86 -2.79 14.51
N GLY A 183 11.19 -2.77 14.57
CA GLY A 183 12.05 -3.87 14.16
C GLY A 183 11.84 -5.18 14.95
N ARG A 184 11.23 -5.11 16.15
CA ARG A 184 10.84 -6.28 16.95
C ARG A 184 9.48 -6.88 16.56
N SER A 185 8.66 -6.17 15.79
CA SER A 185 7.32 -6.58 15.37
C SER A 185 7.10 -6.04 13.96
N GLY A 186 7.40 -6.82 12.94
CA GLY A 186 7.18 -6.43 11.54
C GLY A 186 5.73 -5.96 11.30
N PRO A 187 5.47 -5.13 10.29
CA PRO A 187 4.13 -4.62 9.98
C PRO A 187 3.13 -5.73 9.63
N GLY A 188 3.59 -6.87 9.10
CA GLY A 188 2.74 -7.97 8.66
C GLY A 188 2.13 -8.85 9.74
N GLY A 189 2.55 -8.70 11.01
CA GLY A 189 2.07 -9.56 12.12
C GLY A 189 1.16 -8.87 13.13
N THR A 190 0.76 -7.62 12.93
CA THR A 190 -0.02 -6.88 13.91
C THR A 190 -1.53 -7.11 13.71
N PRO A 191 -2.24 -7.78 14.65
CA PRO A 191 -3.67 -7.93 14.58
C PRO A 191 -4.40 -6.59 14.48
N ARG A 192 -5.49 -6.55 13.74
CA ARG A 192 -6.28 -5.34 13.45
C ARG A 192 -6.60 -4.49 14.68
N ARG A 193 -7.00 -5.14 15.78
CA ARG A 193 -7.37 -4.46 17.06
C ARG A 193 -6.20 -3.75 17.75
N LEU A 194 -4.97 -4.04 17.35
CA LEU A 194 -3.78 -3.50 17.99
C LEU A 194 -3.20 -2.26 17.28
N TRP A 195 -3.76 -1.83 16.15
CA TRP A 195 -3.21 -0.67 15.42
C TRP A 195 -3.37 0.65 16.17
N VAL A 196 -4.50 0.85 16.86
CA VAL A 196 -4.70 2.01 17.74
C VAL A 196 -3.68 2.01 18.88
N GLN A 197 -3.48 0.85 19.50
CA GLN A 197 -2.47 0.69 20.57
C GLN A 197 -1.05 0.90 20.03
N ARG A 198 -0.77 0.42 18.83
CA ARG A 198 0.52 0.63 18.15
C ARG A 198 0.76 2.10 17.86
N TRP A 199 -0.22 2.81 17.32
CA TRP A 199 -0.15 4.26 17.12
C TRP A 199 0.16 4.99 18.43
N THR A 200 -0.59 4.67 19.49
CA THR A 200 -0.37 5.24 20.83
C THR A 200 1.04 4.96 21.35
N ALA A 201 1.52 3.73 21.19
CA ALA A 201 2.87 3.34 21.63
C ALA A 201 3.96 4.08 20.86
N LEU A 202 3.80 4.25 19.54
CA LEU A 202 4.74 5.01 18.69
C LEU A 202 4.79 6.48 19.08
N LEU A 203 3.62 7.10 19.33
CA LEU A 203 3.56 8.48 19.79
C LEU A 203 4.26 8.65 21.15
N ARG A 204 4.04 7.73 22.10
CA ARG A 204 4.72 7.76 23.41
C ARG A 204 6.24 7.58 23.26
N ALA A 205 6.70 6.73 22.37
CA ALA A 205 8.12 6.56 22.12
C ALA A 205 8.78 7.82 21.56
N LEU A 206 8.06 8.55 20.70
CA LEU A 206 8.48 9.87 20.22
C LEU A 206 8.50 10.90 21.34
N HIS A 207 7.42 10.96 22.15
CA HIS A 207 7.30 11.91 23.26
C HIS A 207 8.42 11.74 24.28
N ALA A 208 8.76 10.53 24.67
CA ALA A 208 9.76 10.25 25.70
C ALA A 208 11.15 10.82 25.39
N ARG A 209 11.42 11.20 24.14
CA ARG A 209 12.80 11.56 23.68
C ARG A 209 12.84 12.74 22.72
N TYR A 210 11.78 13.55 22.59
CA TYR A 210 11.83 14.78 21.82
C TYR A 210 12.34 15.96 22.67
N ARG A 211 12.77 17.03 22.01
CA ARG A 211 13.17 18.25 22.71
C ARG A 211 12.00 19.22 22.83
N PRO A 212 11.57 19.57 24.05
CA PRO A 212 10.54 20.57 24.25
C PRO A 212 10.96 21.94 23.70
N GLY A 213 10.04 22.63 23.02
CA GLY A 213 10.24 23.98 22.51
C GLY A 213 10.87 24.08 21.11
N GLU A 214 11.51 23.02 20.60
CA GLU A 214 12.16 23.01 19.27
C GLU A 214 11.46 22.10 18.26
N ALA A 215 10.61 21.19 18.71
CA ALA A 215 9.99 20.16 17.90
C ALA A 215 8.47 20.28 17.91
N VAL A 216 7.84 20.09 16.76
CA VAL A 216 6.39 19.99 16.62
C VAL A 216 6.04 18.95 15.54
N MET A 217 5.02 18.13 15.79
CA MET A 217 4.44 17.28 14.78
C MET A 217 3.26 18.00 14.11
N VAL A 218 3.20 17.96 12.79
CA VAL A 218 2.06 18.47 12.02
C VAL A 218 1.45 17.30 11.28
N LEU A 219 0.20 16.98 11.58
CA LEU A 219 -0.57 15.94 10.92
C LEU A 219 -1.68 16.57 10.09
N VAL A 220 -1.59 16.46 8.79
CA VAL A 220 -2.61 16.91 7.83
C VAL A 220 -3.41 15.73 7.35
N ILE A 221 -4.72 15.77 7.52
CA ILE A 221 -5.69 14.77 7.07
C ILE A 221 -6.59 15.48 6.05
N ASP A 222 -6.29 15.28 4.77
CA ASP A 222 -7.00 15.93 3.66
C ASP A 222 -7.99 14.95 3.00
N GLN A 223 -8.94 15.50 2.24
CA GLN A 223 -9.93 14.77 1.44
C GLN A 223 -10.76 13.74 2.24
N LEU A 224 -11.32 14.16 3.35
CA LEU A 224 -12.26 13.34 4.11
C LEU A 224 -13.43 12.88 3.21
N PRO A 225 -13.78 11.57 3.22
CA PRO A 225 -14.90 11.08 2.44
C PRO A 225 -16.22 11.66 2.96
N PRO A 226 -17.22 11.92 2.10
CA PRO A 226 -18.54 12.38 2.53
C PRO A 226 -19.24 11.32 3.40
N SER A 227 -20.00 11.79 4.38
CA SER A 227 -20.67 11.00 5.44
C SER A 227 -21.89 10.20 4.93
N ARG A 228 -21.94 9.71 3.70
CA ARG A 228 -23.09 8.94 3.22
C ARG A 228 -23.05 7.52 3.77
N PRO A 229 -24.01 7.11 4.61
CA PRO A 229 -24.14 5.72 5.03
C PRO A 229 -24.46 4.86 3.80
N GLY A 230 -23.64 3.84 3.54
CA GLY A 230 -23.94 2.80 2.54
C GLY A 230 -23.13 2.80 1.23
N LEU A 231 -22.20 3.71 1.00
CA LEU A 231 -21.40 3.76 -0.24
C LEU A 231 -19.89 3.49 -0.04
N GLY A 232 -19.52 2.77 1.01
CA GLY A 232 -18.17 2.19 1.12
C GLY A 232 -18.07 0.91 0.28
N PRO A 233 -16.92 0.58 -0.31
CA PRO A 233 -16.70 -0.73 -0.89
C PRO A 233 -16.79 -1.79 0.23
N GLY A 234 -17.92 -2.51 0.29
CA GLY A 234 -18.20 -3.55 1.28
C GLY A 234 -18.60 -2.99 2.66
N GLY A 235 -19.84 -2.57 2.80
CA GLY A 235 -20.53 -1.95 3.95
C GLY A 235 -20.46 -2.57 5.34
N THR A 236 -19.33 -3.03 5.85
CA THR A 236 -19.19 -3.65 7.18
C THR A 236 -17.97 -3.20 7.98
N GLY A 237 -17.23 -2.16 7.55
CA GLY A 237 -16.22 -1.53 8.39
C GLY A 237 -16.86 -0.45 9.25
N ALA A 238 -16.65 -0.46 10.57
CA ALA A 238 -17.02 0.66 11.43
C ALA A 238 -16.43 1.96 10.85
N PRO A 239 -17.20 3.06 10.80
CA PRO A 239 -16.68 4.36 10.42
C PRO A 239 -15.54 4.74 11.36
N LEU A 240 -14.60 5.54 10.87
CA LEU A 240 -13.44 5.98 11.65
C LEU A 240 -13.97 6.72 12.91
N ASP A 241 -13.59 6.22 14.08
CA ASP A 241 -13.94 6.87 15.35
C ASP A 241 -13.00 8.04 15.61
N TRP A 242 -13.42 9.22 15.16
CA TRP A 242 -12.68 10.47 15.36
C TRP A 242 -12.54 10.88 16.82
N HIS A 243 -13.47 10.48 17.68
CA HIS A 243 -13.37 10.73 19.11
C HIS A 243 -12.21 9.94 19.75
N THR A 244 -12.16 8.63 19.48
CA THR A 244 -11.04 7.79 19.93
C THR A 244 -9.72 8.28 19.34
N PHE A 245 -9.68 8.65 18.05
CA PHE A 245 -8.47 9.17 17.42
C PHE A 245 -7.96 10.43 18.13
N ALA A 246 -8.82 11.43 18.37
CA ALA A 246 -8.44 12.68 18.99
C ALA A 246 -8.04 12.48 20.46
N THR A 247 -8.79 11.65 21.21
CA THR A 247 -8.49 11.33 22.61
C THR A 247 -7.14 10.64 22.78
N VAL A 248 -6.86 9.62 21.98
CA VAL A 248 -5.59 8.90 21.99
C VAL A 248 -4.43 9.81 21.59
N THR A 249 -4.66 10.66 20.59
CA THR A 249 -3.64 11.58 20.09
C THR A 249 -3.36 12.71 21.09
N ALA A 250 -4.40 13.24 21.73
CA ALA A 250 -4.25 14.24 22.80
C ALA A 250 -3.54 13.67 24.04
N ALA A 251 -3.85 12.40 24.40
CA ALA A 251 -3.22 11.73 25.55
C ALA A 251 -1.73 11.46 25.36
N ALA A 252 -1.21 11.58 24.14
CA ALA A 252 0.22 11.40 23.86
C ALA A 252 1.10 12.57 24.35
N GLN A 253 0.52 13.71 24.71
CA GLN A 253 1.19 14.92 25.21
C GLN A 253 2.35 15.42 24.32
N LEU A 254 2.29 15.14 23.03
CA LEU A 254 3.24 15.64 22.04
C LEU A 254 2.86 17.07 21.62
N PRO A 255 3.84 17.92 21.26
CA PRO A 255 3.57 19.17 20.55
C PRO A 255 3.02 18.82 19.17
N LEU A 256 1.70 18.89 19.01
CA LEU A 256 1.02 18.35 17.84
C LEU A 256 -0.04 19.31 17.31
N LEU A 257 0.02 19.59 16.02
CA LEU A 257 -1.04 20.27 15.27
C LEU A 257 -1.70 19.26 14.33
N VAL A 258 -3.00 19.02 14.51
CA VAL A 258 -3.81 18.19 13.60
C VAL A 258 -4.72 19.10 12.78
N ILE A 259 -4.65 18.98 11.46
CA ILE A 259 -5.48 19.74 10.53
C ILE A 259 -6.32 18.76 9.70
N TRP A 260 -7.64 18.81 9.83
CA TRP A 260 -8.56 18.10 8.94
C TRP A 260 -9.05 19.06 7.86
N ALA A 261 -8.97 18.64 6.59
CA ALA A 261 -9.50 19.42 5.47
C ALA A 261 -10.57 18.64 4.69
N GLY A 262 -11.69 19.31 4.43
CA GLY A 262 -12.80 18.68 3.75
C GLY A 262 -13.93 19.63 3.35
N THR A 263 -15.04 19.07 2.90
CA THR A 263 -16.32 19.79 2.74
C THR A 263 -17.05 19.83 4.08
N ALA A 264 -18.10 20.65 4.20
CA ALA A 264 -18.91 20.69 5.41
C ALA A 264 -19.47 19.32 5.79
N ASP A 265 -20.04 18.60 4.82
CA ASP A 265 -20.61 17.26 5.02
C ASP A 265 -19.56 16.22 5.43
N SER A 266 -18.34 16.32 4.92
CA SER A 266 -17.27 15.37 5.26
C SER A 266 -16.63 15.63 6.62
N LEU A 267 -16.66 16.86 7.10
CA LEU A 267 -16.14 17.27 8.41
C LEU A 267 -17.17 17.15 9.55
N GLU A 268 -18.45 17.00 9.23
CA GLU A 268 -19.51 16.88 10.23
C GLU A 268 -19.25 15.77 11.28
N PRO A 269 -18.79 14.54 10.91
CA PRO A 269 -18.45 13.52 11.89
C PRO A 269 -17.30 13.91 12.81
N VAL A 270 -16.32 14.68 12.32
CA VAL A 270 -15.21 15.20 13.14
C VAL A 270 -15.73 16.24 14.12
N HIS A 271 -16.59 17.15 13.66
CA HIS A 271 -17.20 18.17 14.51
C HIS A 271 -18.04 17.53 15.61
N GLN A 272 -18.90 16.56 15.28
CA GLN A 272 -19.74 15.85 16.25
C GLN A 272 -18.89 15.05 17.26
N ALA A 273 -17.84 14.38 16.82
CA ALA A 273 -16.98 13.59 17.67
C ALA A 273 -16.18 14.42 18.69
N LEU A 274 -15.87 15.67 18.36
CA LEU A 274 -15.05 16.57 19.19
C LEU A 274 -15.86 17.57 20.00
N GLN A 275 -17.21 17.63 19.81
CA GLN A 275 -18.07 18.54 20.56
C GLN A 275 -18.00 18.29 22.08
N GLY A 276 -17.68 19.33 22.83
CA GLY A 276 -17.76 19.38 24.27
C GLY A 276 -16.51 19.06 25.08
N ASN A 277 -15.57 18.24 24.58
CA ASN A 277 -14.44 17.75 25.38
C ASN A 277 -13.05 18.16 24.85
N ILE A 278 -12.94 18.51 23.58
CA ILE A 278 -11.65 18.80 22.95
C ILE A 278 -11.77 20.13 22.20
N PRO A 279 -10.90 21.12 22.49
CA PRO A 279 -10.94 22.41 21.80
C PRO A 279 -10.62 22.23 20.30
N LEU A 280 -11.57 22.62 19.46
CA LEU A 280 -11.47 22.54 17.99
C LEU A 280 -11.66 23.92 17.38
N THR A 281 -10.67 24.38 16.62
CA THR A 281 -10.80 25.61 15.84
C THR A 281 -11.31 25.29 14.44
N GLN A 282 -12.41 25.95 14.05
CA GLN A 282 -13.01 25.79 12.75
C GLN A 282 -12.60 26.94 11.84
N CYS A 283 -11.86 26.65 10.78
CA CYS A 283 -11.51 27.60 9.74
C CYS A 283 -12.36 27.33 8.50
N ARG A 284 -12.94 28.38 7.95
CA ARG A 284 -13.70 28.30 6.69
C ARG A 284 -12.95 29.01 5.59
N LEU A 285 -12.82 28.33 4.46
CA LEU A 285 -12.27 28.95 3.26
C LEU A 285 -13.35 29.78 2.60
N GLU A 286 -13.13 31.08 2.55
CA GLU A 286 -14.05 32.00 1.87
C GLU A 286 -13.81 31.97 0.36
N GLN A 287 -14.84 32.34 -0.40
CA GLN A 287 -14.68 32.56 -1.82
C GLN A 287 -13.72 33.73 -2.09
N LEU A 288 -12.88 33.61 -3.08
CA LEU A 288 -11.98 34.69 -3.46
C LEU A 288 -12.80 35.91 -3.94
N SER A 289 -12.42 37.09 -3.50
CA SER A 289 -12.99 38.32 -4.04
C SER A 289 -12.65 38.50 -5.53
N SER A 290 -13.43 39.28 -6.26
CA SER A 290 -13.17 39.59 -7.68
C SER A 290 -11.75 40.14 -7.91
N ALA A 291 -11.22 40.93 -6.98
CA ALA A 291 -9.84 41.42 -7.06
C ALA A 291 -8.80 40.30 -6.90
N GLN A 292 -9.03 39.36 -6.00
CA GLN A 292 -8.16 38.19 -5.79
C GLN A 292 -8.23 37.25 -7.01
N HIS A 293 -9.41 37.01 -7.58
CA HIS A 293 -9.57 36.24 -8.83
C HIS A 293 -8.81 36.89 -9.99
N GLN A 294 -8.94 38.20 -10.16
CA GLN A 294 -8.18 38.91 -11.19
C GLN A 294 -6.67 38.89 -10.95
N ARG A 295 -6.23 38.86 -9.69
CA ARG A 295 -4.81 38.73 -9.34
C ARG A 295 -4.30 37.35 -9.70
N LEU A 296 -5.06 36.29 -9.35
CA LEU A 296 -4.78 34.90 -9.70
C LEU A 296 -4.66 34.73 -11.22
N LEU A 297 -5.64 35.22 -11.97
CA LEU A 297 -5.67 35.22 -13.42
C LEU A 297 -4.46 35.94 -14.03
N ARG A 298 -4.15 37.15 -13.59
CA ARG A 298 -2.99 37.90 -14.08
C ARG A 298 -1.69 37.13 -13.83
N GLN A 299 -1.55 36.45 -12.72
CA GLN A 299 -0.37 35.65 -12.42
C GLN A 299 -0.30 34.38 -13.29
N ALA A 300 -1.39 33.68 -13.48
CA ALA A 300 -1.47 32.50 -14.35
C ALA A 300 -1.13 32.90 -15.81
N LEU A 301 -1.67 33.99 -16.30
CA LEU A 301 -1.51 34.46 -17.68
C LEU A 301 -0.09 34.97 -17.96
N ARG A 302 0.65 35.52 -17.00
CA ARG A 302 2.00 36.08 -17.20
C ARG A 302 2.99 35.11 -17.85
N ARG A 303 2.76 33.83 -17.72
CA ARG A 303 3.64 32.75 -18.25
C ARG A 303 3.23 32.25 -19.63
N LEU A 304 2.08 32.68 -20.15
CA LEU A 304 1.62 32.31 -21.48
C LEU A 304 2.25 33.24 -22.53
N PRO A 305 2.41 32.80 -23.79
CA PRO A 305 2.80 33.66 -24.89
C PRO A 305 1.84 34.87 -25.02
N ARG A 306 2.37 36.05 -25.34
CA ARG A 306 1.57 37.30 -25.42
C ARG A 306 0.29 37.19 -26.26
N PRO A 307 0.27 36.54 -27.45
CA PRO A 307 -0.95 36.40 -28.24
C PRO A 307 -2.05 35.61 -27.47
N VAL A 308 -1.64 34.55 -26.74
CA VAL A 308 -2.56 33.73 -25.92
C VAL A 308 -3.09 34.56 -24.75
N GLN A 309 -2.21 35.33 -24.08
CA GLN A 309 -2.64 36.22 -22.99
C GLN A 309 -3.75 37.18 -23.44
N THR A 310 -3.56 37.83 -24.55
CA THR A 310 -4.52 38.84 -25.06
C THR A 310 -5.85 38.22 -25.46
N SER A 311 -5.82 37.09 -26.16
CA SER A 311 -7.03 36.38 -26.59
C SER A 311 -7.80 35.82 -25.41
N TRP A 312 -7.07 35.23 -24.44
CA TRP A 312 -7.68 34.69 -23.23
C TRP A 312 -8.27 35.76 -22.32
N GLN A 313 -7.57 36.92 -22.17
CA GLN A 313 -8.10 38.06 -21.41
C GLN A 313 -9.40 38.61 -22.02
N ARG A 314 -9.50 38.66 -23.36
CA ARG A 314 -10.77 39.04 -24.02
C ARG A 314 -11.90 38.04 -23.73
N ALA A 315 -11.61 36.75 -23.83
CA ALA A 315 -12.59 35.71 -23.53
C ALA A 315 -13.09 35.78 -22.09
N LEU A 316 -12.19 36.01 -21.15
CA LEU A 316 -12.54 36.14 -19.71
C LEU A 316 -13.27 37.45 -19.38
N ALA A 317 -13.06 38.51 -20.16
CA ALA A 317 -13.78 39.78 -19.95
C ALA A 317 -15.31 39.64 -20.19
N THR A 318 -15.76 38.64 -20.93
CA THR A 318 -17.15 38.37 -21.21
C THR A 318 -17.80 37.41 -20.20
N ALA A 319 -17.00 36.86 -19.25
CA ALA A 319 -17.45 35.85 -18.30
C ALA A 319 -17.55 36.44 -16.89
N ASP A 320 -18.54 35.97 -16.13
CA ASP A 320 -18.61 36.24 -14.70
C ASP A 320 -17.61 35.36 -13.93
N THR A 321 -16.39 35.86 -13.83
CA THR A 321 -15.29 35.13 -13.16
C THR A 321 -15.46 35.06 -11.65
N ALA A 322 -16.34 35.83 -11.06
CA ALA A 322 -16.57 35.86 -9.60
C ALA A 322 -17.24 34.58 -9.10
N THR A 323 -17.99 33.89 -9.94
CA THR A 323 -18.69 32.62 -9.62
C THR A 323 -17.82 31.39 -9.83
N MET A 324 -16.68 31.52 -10.49
CA MET A 324 -15.82 30.40 -10.86
C MET A 324 -14.90 29.98 -9.70
N SER A 325 -14.74 28.68 -9.49
CA SER A 325 -13.78 28.20 -8.50
C SER A 325 -12.33 28.42 -8.96
N PRO A 326 -11.39 28.70 -8.03
CA PRO A 326 -9.97 28.86 -8.39
C PRO A 326 -9.39 27.64 -9.13
N GLY A 327 -9.81 26.42 -8.76
CA GLY A 327 -9.38 25.18 -9.42
C GLY A 327 -9.87 25.09 -10.87
N TRP A 328 -11.13 25.47 -11.13
CA TRP A 328 -11.67 25.53 -12.48
C TRP A 328 -10.89 26.53 -13.34
N LEU A 329 -10.63 27.71 -12.79
CA LEU A 329 -9.92 28.78 -13.48
C LEU A 329 -8.49 28.37 -13.87
N LEU A 330 -7.80 27.69 -12.98
CA LEU A 330 -6.46 27.17 -13.24
C LEU A 330 -6.50 26.08 -14.32
N LEU A 331 -7.46 25.16 -14.28
CA LEU A 331 -7.65 24.11 -15.29
C LEU A 331 -7.96 24.72 -16.65
N ALA A 332 -8.89 25.67 -16.73
CA ALA A 332 -9.24 26.35 -17.98
C ALA A 332 -8.07 27.12 -18.58
N THR A 333 -7.26 27.78 -17.74
CA THR A 333 -6.05 28.47 -18.19
C THR A 333 -4.97 27.49 -18.68
N THR A 334 -4.86 26.31 -18.06
CA THR A 334 -3.96 25.24 -18.51
C THR A 334 -4.42 24.67 -19.85
N CYS A 335 -5.73 24.47 -20.04
CA CYS A 335 -6.30 24.06 -21.33
C CYS A 335 -6.02 25.08 -22.43
N ALA A 336 -6.18 26.36 -22.14
CA ALA A 336 -5.86 27.42 -23.10
C ALA A 336 -4.38 27.40 -23.51
N ALA A 337 -3.49 27.15 -22.55
CA ALA A 337 -2.06 27.01 -22.82
C ALA A 337 -1.76 25.79 -23.72
N ALA A 338 -2.39 24.64 -23.41
CA ALA A 338 -2.21 23.41 -24.17
C ALA A 338 -2.73 23.52 -25.60
N LEU A 339 -3.92 24.11 -25.79
CA LEU A 339 -4.50 24.37 -27.11
C LEU A 339 -3.64 25.31 -27.92
N ALA A 340 -3.07 26.35 -27.30
CA ALA A 340 -2.16 27.26 -27.98
C ALA A 340 -0.88 26.58 -28.46
N GLU A 341 -0.40 25.56 -27.80
CA GLU A 341 0.74 24.74 -28.21
C GLU A 341 0.43 23.80 -29.40
N THR A 342 -0.84 23.39 -29.58
CA THR A 342 -1.26 22.44 -30.63
C THR A 342 -1.92 23.09 -31.86
N SER A 343 -2.83 24.01 -31.62
CA SER A 343 -3.71 24.58 -32.68
C SER A 343 -3.46 26.07 -32.95
N GLY A 344 -2.54 26.71 -32.23
CA GLY A 344 -2.33 28.13 -32.26
C GLY A 344 -3.39 28.95 -31.48
N PRO A 345 -3.14 30.25 -31.23
CA PRO A 345 -4.02 31.08 -30.41
C PRO A 345 -5.22 31.60 -31.24
N SER A 346 -6.32 30.80 -31.29
CA SER A 346 -7.61 31.22 -31.84
C SER A 346 -8.51 31.75 -30.74
N GLY A 347 -9.08 32.95 -30.92
CA GLY A 347 -9.95 33.58 -29.93
C GLY A 347 -11.25 32.81 -29.67
N ASP A 348 -11.81 32.18 -30.70
CA ASP A 348 -13.07 31.43 -30.61
C ASP A 348 -12.93 30.16 -29.74
N ASN A 349 -11.79 29.51 -29.81
CA ASN A 349 -11.51 28.34 -28.96
C ASN A 349 -11.48 28.71 -27.48
N PHE A 350 -11.05 29.90 -27.11
CA PHE A 350 -10.99 30.34 -25.73
C PHE A 350 -12.36 30.73 -25.15
N LEU A 351 -13.26 31.24 -25.98
CA LEU A 351 -14.63 31.53 -25.58
C LEU A 351 -15.38 30.25 -25.19
N ALA A 352 -15.18 29.19 -25.96
CA ALA A 352 -15.73 27.87 -25.65
C ALA A 352 -15.21 27.29 -24.31
N LEU A 353 -13.91 27.53 -23.98
CA LEU A 353 -13.32 27.10 -22.70
C LEU A 353 -13.94 27.81 -21.50
N VAL A 354 -14.26 29.09 -21.63
CA VAL A 354 -14.85 29.88 -20.54
C VAL A 354 -16.25 29.40 -20.16
N GLN A 355 -16.98 28.83 -21.11
CA GLN A 355 -18.31 28.27 -20.90
C GLN A 355 -18.32 26.77 -20.62
N ALA A 356 -17.17 26.11 -20.72
CA ALA A 356 -17.04 24.68 -20.57
C ALA A 356 -17.11 24.24 -19.11
N ASP A 357 -17.73 23.09 -18.86
CA ASP A 357 -17.65 22.41 -17.60
C ASP A 357 -16.29 21.69 -17.42
N THR A 358 -16.00 21.22 -16.22
CA THR A 358 -14.73 20.54 -15.91
C THR A 358 -14.51 19.31 -16.79
N THR A 359 -15.58 18.58 -17.15
CA THR A 359 -15.49 17.39 -18.01
C THR A 359 -15.00 17.75 -19.40
N THR A 360 -15.60 18.79 -19.98
CA THR A 360 -15.22 19.30 -21.30
C THR A 360 -13.77 19.84 -21.31
N LEU A 361 -13.34 20.54 -20.25
CA LEU A 361 -11.97 21.02 -20.11
C LEU A 361 -10.96 19.87 -20.06
N VAL A 362 -11.23 18.83 -19.26
CA VAL A 362 -10.36 17.66 -19.17
C VAL A 362 -10.32 16.90 -20.50
N HIS A 363 -11.47 16.79 -21.20
CA HIS A 363 -11.53 16.18 -22.53
C HIS A 363 -10.65 16.89 -23.54
N GLN A 364 -10.77 18.21 -23.64
CA GLN A 364 -9.95 19.02 -24.56
C GLN A 364 -8.45 18.94 -24.23
N LEU A 365 -8.13 18.88 -22.93
CA LEU A 365 -6.74 18.73 -22.47
C LEU A 365 -6.17 17.37 -22.88
N VAL A 366 -6.92 16.28 -22.68
CA VAL A 366 -6.52 14.94 -23.09
C VAL A 366 -6.39 14.83 -24.60
N ASP A 367 -7.28 15.45 -25.37
CA ASP A 367 -7.20 15.46 -26.84
C ASP A 367 -6.00 16.27 -27.34
N SER A 368 -5.69 17.40 -26.70
CA SER A 368 -4.45 18.15 -27.00
C SER A 368 -3.19 17.30 -26.75
N MET A 369 -3.19 16.50 -25.67
CA MET A 369 -2.09 15.56 -25.38
C MET A 369 -2.00 14.45 -26.44
N ARG A 370 -3.12 13.90 -26.87
CA ARG A 370 -3.18 12.86 -27.93
C ARG A 370 -2.65 13.39 -29.27
N GLN A 371 -3.04 14.60 -29.65
CA GLN A 371 -2.55 15.24 -30.87
C GLN A 371 -1.06 15.53 -30.85
N ARG A 372 -0.54 15.91 -29.69
CA ARG A 372 0.89 16.21 -29.51
C ARG A 372 1.75 14.98 -29.45
N TYR A 373 1.23 13.88 -28.91
CA TYR A 373 1.96 12.63 -28.68
C TYR A 373 1.23 11.44 -29.30
N PRO A 374 1.02 11.39 -30.63
CA PRO A 374 0.18 10.40 -31.28
C PRO A 374 0.68 8.95 -31.09
N ALA A 375 2.01 8.75 -31.09
CA ALA A 375 2.61 7.44 -30.85
C ALA A 375 2.35 6.90 -29.41
N GLN A 376 2.12 7.79 -28.46
CA GLN A 376 1.88 7.43 -27.06
C GLN A 376 0.40 7.50 -26.66
N ALA A 377 -0.48 7.87 -27.59
CA ALA A 377 -1.91 8.04 -27.31
C ALA A 377 -2.59 6.77 -26.73
N PRO A 378 -2.31 5.54 -27.18
CA PRO A 378 -2.87 4.34 -26.60
C PRO A 378 -2.41 4.11 -25.15
N LEU A 379 -1.13 4.34 -24.86
CA LEU A 379 -0.58 4.23 -23.49
C LEU A 379 -1.15 5.34 -22.59
N LEU A 380 -1.32 6.56 -23.09
CA LEU A 380 -1.97 7.66 -22.36
C LEU A 380 -3.39 7.29 -21.95
N ARG A 381 -4.15 6.65 -22.85
CA ARG A 381 -5.51 6.18 -22.54
C ARG A 381 -5.48 5.16 -21.39
N GLN A 382 -4.63 4.14 -21.46
CA GLN A 382 -4.50 3.13 -20.41
C GLN A 382 -4.09 3.76 -19.06
N LEU A 383 -3.13 4.69 -19.08
CA LEU A 383 -2.70 5.43 -17.89
C LEU A 383 -3.83 6.23 -17.26
N LEU A 384 -4.57 7.01 -18.05
CA LEU A 384 -5.67 7.83 -17.54
C LEU A 384 -6.83 6.97 -17.03
N GLU A 385 -7.15 5.86 -17.69
CA GLU A 385 -8.12 4.88 -17.20
C GLU A 385 -7.67 4.26 -15.87
N ALA A 386 -6.39 3.89 -15.74
CA ALA A 386 -5.86 3.38 -14.49
C ALA A 386 -5.98 4.42 -13.37
N CYS A 387 -5.58 5.66 -13.62
CA CYS A 387 -5.68 6.76 -12.65
C CYS A 387 -7.15 7.09 -12.29
N ALA A 388 -8.06 7.06 -13.25
CA ALA A 388 -9.48 7.40 -13.04
C ALA A 388 -10.22 6.44 -12.10
N PHE A 389 -9.78 5.19 -12.02
CA PHE A 389 -10.46 4.17 -11.22
C PHE A 389 -9.69 3.76 -9.97
N MET A 390 -8.55 4.39 -9.70
CA MET A 390 -7.86 4.24 -8.43
C MET A 390 -8.65 4.89 -7.28
N PRO A 391 -8.48 4.42 -6.04
CA PRO A 391 -9.06 5.09 -4.89
C PRO A 391 -8.68 6.58 -4.87
N PRO A 392 -9.61 7.48 -4.56
CA PRO A 392 -9.34 8.91 -4.47
C PRO A 392 -8.16 9.18 -3.54
N GLY A 393 -7.21 10.01 -3.98
CA GLY A 393 -6.03 10.38 -3.18
C GLY A 393 -4.97 9.30 -3.02
N MET A 394 -5.10 8.17 -3.68
CA MET A 394 -4.04 7.17 -3.72
C MET A 394 -2.80 7.76 -4.38
N GLN A 395 -1.66 7.62 -3.72
CA GLN A 395 -0.36 7.97 -4.27
C GLN A 395 0.20 6.78 -5.06
N LEU A 396 0.47 7.00 -6.35
CA LEU A 396 0.93 5.98 -7.28
C LEU A 396 2.43 6.17 -7.57
N ALA A 397 3.22 5.14 -7.36
CA ALA A 397 4.56 5.05 -7.91
C ALA A 397 4.50 4.59 -9.38
N VAL A 398 5.57 4.79 -10.13
CA VAL A 398 5.67 4.24 -11.50
C VAL A 398 5.47 2.72 -11.48
N ASP A 399 6.05 2.05 -10.49
CA ASP A 399 5.99 0.60 -10.35
C ASP A 399 4.56 0.08 -10.08
N ASP A 400 3.72 0.88 -9.42
CA ASP A 400 2.29 0.56 -9.22
C ASP A 400 1.49 0.62 -10.55
N LEU A 401 1.95 1.41 -11.51
CA LEU A 401 1.29 1.61 -12.80
C LEU A 401 1.78 0.66 -13.90
N LEU A 402 3.02 0.16 -13.80
CA LEU A 402 3.59 -0.74 -14.79
C LEU A 402 2.71 -1.98 -15.06
N PRO A 403 2.18 -2.68 -14.03
CA PRO A 403 1.34 -3.86 -14.27
C PRO A 403 0.00 -3.53 -14.91
N LEU A 404 -0.45 -2.28 -14.81
CA LEU A 404 -1.74 -1.82 -15.34
C LEU A 404 -1.68 -1.44 -16.83
N CYS A 405 -0.47 -1.27 -17.39
CA CYS A 405 -0.24 -0.90 -18.78
C CYS A 405 0.14 -2.11 -19.62
N ASP A 406 -0.46 -2.25 -20.80
CA ASP A 406 -0.18 -3.33 -21.73
C ASP A 406 0.89 -2.92 -22.75
N PHE A 407 2.16 -3.02 -22.35
CA PHE A 407 3.29 -2.70 -23.23
C PHE A 407 3.43 -3.68 -24.40
N VAL A 408 3.19 -4.97 -24.17
CA VAL A 408 3.29 -6.01 -25.18
C VAL A 408 2.24 -5.81 -26.27
N GLY A 409 0.99 -5.54 -25.90
CA GLY A 409 -0.07 -5.21 -26.85
C GLY A 409 0.18 -3.90 -27.63
N LEU A 410 1.09 -3.04 -27.12
CA LEU A 410 1.53 -1.83 -27.80
C LEU A 410 2.84 -2.02 -28.59
N GLY A 411 3.41 -3.22 -28.62
CA GLY A 411 4.69 -3.51 -29.29
C GLY A 411 5.91 -2.90 -28.58
N LEU A 412 5.81 -2.65 -27.28
CA LEU A 412 6.88 -2.07 -26.46
C LEU A 412 7.50 -3.15 -25.56
N ASP A 413 8.83 -3.13 -25.45
CA ASP A 413 9.52 -3.88 -24.39
C ASP A 413 9.36 -3.18 -23.03
N ALA A 414 9.65 -3.86 -21.93
CA ALA A 414 9.47 -3.36 -20.58
C ALA A 414 10.26 -2.09 -20.29
N VAL A 415 11.47 -1.95 -20.83
CA VAL A 415 12.35 -0.79 -20.59
C VAL A 415 11.86 0.43 -21.35
N THR A 416 11.54 0.27 -22.61
CA THR A 416 10.97 1.33 -23.47
C THR A 416 9.59 1.74 -22.95
N GLY A 417 8.75 0.76 -22.58
CA GLY A 417 7.43 1.00 -22.00
C GLY A 417 7.50 1.81 -20.69
N ARG A 418 8.42 1.47 -19.80
CA ARG A 418 8.68 2.25 -18.57
C ARG A 418 9.09 3.70 -18.89
N THR A 419 9.99 3.90 -19.83
CA THR A 419 10.46 5.23 -20.23
C THR A 419 9.33 6.08 -20.81
N HIS A 420 8.49 5.48 -21.66
CA HIS A 420 7.31 6.14 -22.21
C HIS A 420 6.29 6.48 -21.12
N LEU A 421 6.05 5.58 -20.16
CA LEU A 421 5.16 5.82 -19.03
C LEU A 421 5.66 6.97 -18.15
N GLU A 422 6.94 6.99 -17.79
CA GLU A 422 7.57 8.08 -17.03
C GLU A 422 7.45 9.43 -17.77
N THR A 423 7.63 9.42 -19.10
CA THR A 423 7.46 10.61 -19.94
C THR A 423 6.01 11.10 -19.92
N LEU A 424 5.04 10.21 -20.09
CA LEU A 424 3.61 10.55 -20.05
C LEU A 424 3.17 11.05 -18.68
N LEU A 425 3.64 10.44 -17.59
CA LEU A 425 3.40 10.92 -16.23
C LEU A 425 3.93 12.34 -16.05
N GLY A 426 5.14 12.62 -16.56
CA GLY A 426 5.69 13.97 -16.58
C GLY A 426 4.81 14.95 -17.36
N GLN A 427 4.23 14.54 -18.49
CA GLN A 427 3.28 15.36 -19.25
C GLN A 427 1.95 15.55 -18.50
N CYS A 428 1.42 14.51 -17.87
CA CYS A 428 0.22 14.63 -17.02
C CYS A 428 0.42 15.64 -15.88
N VAL A 429 1.61 15.67 -15.26
CA VAL A 429 1.96 16.70 -14.26
C VAL A 429 2.07 18.08 -14.92
N ARG A 430 2.72 18.18 -16.08
CA ARG A 430 2.84 19.44 -16.80
C ARG A 430 1.47 20.08 -17.11
N TYR A 431 0.52 19.27 -17.51
CA TYR A 431 -0.83 19.70 -17.86
C TYR A 431 -1.80 19.73 -16.66
N GLY A 432 -1.32 19.55 -15.44
CA GLY A 432 -2.13 19.67 -14.22
C GLY A 432 -3.19 18.57 -14.04
N LEU A 433 -3.06 17.42 -14.70
CA LEU A 433 -3.90 16.26 -14.46
C LEU A 433 -3.42 15.47 -13.24
N LEU A 434 -2.10 15.34 -13.09
CA LEU A 434 -1.45 14.69 -11.98
C LEU A 434 -0.54 15.68 -11.27
N ARG A 435 -0.32 15.40 -10.00
CA ARG A 435 0.65 16.08 -9.15
C ARG A 435 1.76 15.10 -8.78
N PHE A 436 2.99 15.56 -8.75
CA PHE A 436 4.15 14.77 -8.37
C PHE A 436 4.66 15.21 -6.99
N ASP A 437 4.73 14.26 -6.05
CA ASP A 437 5.40 14.43 -4.77
C ASP A 437 6.88 14.04 -4.93
N PRO A 438 7.81 15.00 -4.86
CA PRO A 438 9.23 14.71 -5.05
C PRO A 438 9.87 13.98 -3.85
N TYR A 439 9.24 14.01 -2.67
CA TYR A 439 9.74 13.34 -1.47
C TYR A 439 9.37 11.86 -1.46
N ALA A 440 8.13 11.55 -1.83
CA ALA A 440 7.66 10.17 -1.92
C ALA A 440 7.93 9.55 -3.30
N ALA A 441 8.35 10.32 -4.32
CA ALA A 441 8.45 9.91 -5.71
C ALA A 441 7.14 9.31 -6.26
N ARG A 442 6.00 9.92 -5.90
CA ARG A 442 4.66 9.42 -6.21
C ARG A 442 3.81 10.46 -6.92
N TYR A 443 2.81 9.97 -7.65
CA TYR A 443 1.85 10.77 -8.39
C TYR A 443 0.48 10.66 -7.74
N THR A 444 -0.26 11.76 -7.72
CA THR A 444 -1.66 11.81 -7.31
C THR A 444 -2.47 12.57 -8.33
N LEU A 445 -3.78 12.32 -8.43
CA LEU A 445 -4.66 13.18 -9.20
C LEU A 445 -4.71 14.57 -8.56
N GLU A 446 -4.55 15.61 -9.39
CA GLU A 446 -4.50 16.99 -8.91
C GLU A 446 -5.80 17.39 -8.19
N HIS A 447 -6.95 16.93 -8.70
CA HIS A 447 -8.24 17.35 -8.16
C HIS A 447 -9.31 16.27 -8.32
N SER A 448 -10.24 16.15 -7.35
CA SER A 448 -11.37 15.21 -7.41
C SER A 448 -12.29 15.43 -8.62
N ALA A 449 -12.44 16.67 -9.08
CA ALA A 449 -13.20 16.97 -10.29
C ALA A 449 -12.56 16.41 -11.57
N ILE A 450 -11.23 16.33 -11.61
CA ILE A 450 -10.50 15.68 -12.72
C ILE A 450 -10.77 14.18 -12.70
N LEU A 451 -10.78 13.56 -11.51
CA LEU A 451 -11.14 12.15 -11.35
C LEU A 451 -12.53 11.86 -11.95
N GLU A 452 -13.54 12.66 -11.57
CA GLU A 452 -14.89 12.49 -12.07
C GLU A 452 -14.98 12.71 -13.59
N ALA A 453 -14.28 13.71 -14.11
CA ALA A 453 -14.21 13.98 -15.55
C ALA A 453 -13.57 12.83 -16.33
N LEU A 454 -12.44 12.27 -15.84
CA LEU A 454 -11.78 11.13 -16.46
C LEU A 454 -12.66 9.87 -16.42
N GLN A 455 -13.40 9.66 -15.33
CA GLN A 455 -14.37 8.56 -15.23
C GLN A 455 -15.52 8.71 -16.23
N ARG A 456 -16.06 9.93 -16.42
CA ARG A 456 -17.10 10.22 -17.43
C ARG A 456 -16.59 10.03 -18.85
N LEU A 457 -15.34 10.39 -19.10
CA LEU A 457 -14.67 10.18 -20.38
C LEU A 457 -14.53 8.69 -20.72
N ALA A 458 -14.13 7.87 -19.75
CA ALA A 458 -13.95 6.44 -19.94
C ALA A 458 -15.31 5.71 -20.13
N TYR A 459 -16.32 6.09 -19.34
CA TYR A 459 -17.65 5.45 -19.34
C TYR A 459 -18.76 6.49 -19.17
N PRO A 460 -19.43 6.88 -20.25
CA PRO A 460 -20.52 7.89 -20.22
C PRO A 460 -21.70 7.50 -19.35
N ASP A 461 -22.09 6.22 -19.33
CA ASP A 461 -23.20 5.71 -18.52
C ASP A 461 -22.86 5.70 -17.02
N ALA A 462 -23.72 6.29 -16.19
CA ALA A 462 -23.47 6.45 -14.76
C ALA A 462 -23.45 5.12 -14.00
N ASN A 463 -24.31 4.17 -14.37
CA ASN A 463 -24.38 2.86 -13.71
C ASN A 463 -23.15 2.01 -14.06
N VAL A 464 -22.78 2.02 -15.34
CA VAL A 464 -21.57 1.32 -15.81
C VAL A 464 -20.33 1.91 -15.14
N ARG A 465 -20.22 3.25 -15.06
CA ARG A 465 -19.12 3.91 -14.34
C ARG A 465 -19.02 3.46 -12.90
N TRP A 466 -20.15 3.43 -12.20
CA TRP A 466 -20.18 3.03 -10.80
C TRP A 466 -19.72 1.59 -10.60
N GLN A 467 -20.22 0.66 -11.42
CA GLN A 467 -19.82 -0.74 -11.39
C GLN A 467 -18.33 -0.92 -11.69
N VAL A 468 -17.83 -0.33 -12.78
CA VAL A 468 -16.40 -0.44 -13.18
C VAL A 468 -15.50 0.22 -12.14
N ALA A 469 -15.86 1.38 -11.61
CA ALA A 469 -15.08 2.03 -10.55
C ALA A 469 -14.98 1.16 -9.30
N ARG A 470 -16.08 0.49 -8.92
CA ARG A 470 -16.13 -0.42 -7.78
C ARG A 470 -15.24 -1.65 -8.00
N GLN A 471 -15.38 -2.30 -9.15
CA GLN A 471 -14.59 -3.47 -9.52
C GLN A 471 -13.09 -3.16 -9.58
N ARG A 472 -12.71 -2.04 -10.21
CA ARG A 472 -11.29 -1.65 -10.32
C ARG A 472 -10.69 -1.25 -8.98
N ARG A 473 -11.46 -0.58 -8.08
CA ARG A 473 -10.99 -0.29 -6.72
C ARG A 473 -10.73 -1.56 -5.94
N LEU A 474 -11.61 -2.55 -6.06
CA LEU A 474 -11.43 -3.85 -5.42
C LEU A 474 -10.22 -4.59 -5.99
N ALA A 475 -10.08 -4.63 -7.32
CA ALA A 475 -8.93 -5.23 -7.98
C ALA A 475 -7.60 -4.56 -7.57
N ALA A 476 -7.57 -3.22 -7.51
CA ALA A 476 -6.39 -2.48 -7.05
C ALA A 476 -6.07 -2.76 -5.58
N ALA A 477 -7.07 -2.91 -4.70
CA ALA A 477 -6.88 -3.27 -3.32
C ALA A 477 -6.30 -4.70 -3.18
N ILE A 478 -6.82 -5.66 -3.93
CA ILE A 478 -6.33 -7.04 -3.96
C ILE A 478 -4.85 -7.05 -4.41
N LEU A 479 -4.54 -6.43 -5.55
CA LEU A 479 -3.16 -6.38 -6.07
C LEU A 479 -2.20 -5.77 -5.04
N ARG A 480 -2.57 -4.64 -4.45
CA ARG A 480 -1.75 -3.96 -3.43
C ARG A 480 -1.48 -4.86 -2.23
N TYR A 481 -2.51 -5.51 -1.66
CA TYR A 481 -2.35 -6.38 -0.50
C TYR A 481 -1.54 -7.64 -0.82
N VAL A 482 -1.70 -8.18 -2.04
CA VAL A 482 -0.87 -9.29 -2.51
C VAL A 482 0.60 -8.86 -2.63
N GLN A 483 0.89 -7.72 -3.25
CA GLN A 483 2.25 -7.19 -3.38
C GLN A 483 2.92 -6.93 -2.03
N GLN A 484 2.16 -6.43 -1.05
CA GLN A 484 2.64 -6.14 0.29
C GLN A 484 2.75 -7.39 1.17
N GLY A 485 2.25 -8.52 0.72
CA GLY A 485 2.24 -9.77 1.50
C GLY A 485 1.23 -9.75 2.65
N GLU A 486 0.13 -8.99 2.53
CA GLU A 486 -0.82 -8.75 3.62
C GLU A 486 -1.96 -9.73 3.65
N ARG A 487 -1.69 -10.95 4.13
CA ARG A 487 -2.67 -12.03 4.24
C ARG A 487 -3.92 -11.62 5.03
N ALA A 488 -3.75 -10.94 6.18
CA ALA A 488 -4.88 -10.53 7.04
C ALA A 488 -5.83 -9.55 6.33
N ALA A 489 -5.30 -8.62 5.50
CA ALA A 489 -6.13 -7.72 4.73
C ALA A 489 -6.91 -8.43 3.62
N LEU A 490 -6.33 -9.46 3.02
CA LEU A 490 -7.01 -10.30 2.04
C LEU A 490 -8.09 -11.18 2.68
N GLU A 491 -7.86 -11.72 3.88
CA GLU A 491 -8.86 -12.46 4.67
C GLU A 491 -10.09 -11.60 5.00
N GLU A 492 -9.90 -10.30 5.21
CA GLU A 492 -11.00 -9.37 5.41
C GLU A 492 -11.77 -9.03 4.12
N LEU A 493 -11.10 -9.01 2.98
CA LEU A 493 -11.74 -8.76 1.69
C LEU A 493 -12.55 -9.97 1.19
N ALA A 494 -12.14 -11.18 1.53
CA ALA A 494 -12.72 -12.41 1.02
C ALA A 494 -14.26 -12.50 1.21
N PRO A 495 -14.84 -12.25 2.41
CA PRO A 495 -16.29 -12.30 2.59
C PRO A 495 -17.05 -11.27 1.73
N HIS A 496 -16.42 -10.12 1.46
CA HIS A 496 -17.03 -9.08 0.63
C HIS A 496 -17.03 -9.44 -0.85
N ILE A 497 -15.95 -10.08 -1.32
CA ILE A 497 -15.87 -10.59 -2.68
C ILE A 497 -16.93 -11.68 -2.88
N GLU A 498 -17.06 -12.59 -1.92
CA GLU A 498 -18.02 -13.67 -1.98
C GLU A 498 -19.47 -13.19 -1.90
N ALA A 499 -19.78 -12.24 -1.02
CA ALA A 499 -21.11 -11.67 -0.87
C ALA A 499 -21.53 -10.84 -2.09
N GLU A 500 -20.59 -10.18 -2.78
CA GLU A 500 -20.90 -9.29 -3.89
C GLU A 500 -20.92 -9.99 -5.24
N TYR A 501 -19.96 -10.89 -5.48
CA TYR A 501 -19.76 -11.52 -6.80
C TYR A 501 -20.04 -13.03 -6.78
N GLY A 502 -20.03 -13.68 -5.61
CA GLY A 502 -20.24 -15.12 -5.50
C GLY A 502 -19.34 -15.93 -6.44
N ALA A 503 -19.94 -16.87 -7.17
CA ALA A 503 -19.22 -17.69 -8.15
C ALA A 503 -18.67 -16.90 -9.34
N ALA A 504 -19.27 -15.76 -9.69
CA ALA A 504 -18.82 -14.90 -10.79
C ALA A 504 -17.58 -14.06 -10.45
N ALA A 505 -17.08 -14.12 -9.20
CA ALA A 505 -15.90 -13.36 -8.78
C ALA A 505 -14.68 -13.60 -9.69
N CYS A 506 -14.45 -14.84 -10.11
CA CYS A 506 -13.36 -15.19 -11.02
C CYS A 506 -13.55 -14.56 -12.40
N GLU A 507 -14.72 -14.63 -12.99
CA GLU A 507 -14.98 -14.09 -14.33
C GLU A 507 -14.78 -12.58 -14.37
N VAL A 508 -15.21 -11.88 -13.31
CA VAL A 508 -15.18 -10.41 -13.24
C VAL A 508 -13.80 -9.89 -12.84
N LEU A 509 -13.15 -10.50 -11.83
CA LEU A 509 -11.93 -9.95 -11.24
C LEU A 509 -10.65 -10.51 -11.87
N THR A 510 -10.66 -11.72 -12.42
CA THR A 510 -9.46 -12.31 -13.05
C THR A 510 -8.87 -11.45 -14.17
N PRO A 511 -9.62 -10.84 -15.09
CA PRO A 511 -9.06 -9.92 -16.07
C PRO A 511 -8.39 -8.70 -15.46
N MET A 512 -8.93 -8.20 -14.33
CA MET A 512 -8.49 -6.97 -13.69
C MET A 512 -7.34 -7.18 -12.71
N VAL A 513 -7.22 -8.36 -12.11
CA VAL A 513 -6.19 -8.72 -11.14
C VAL A 513 -5.15 -9.65 -11.76
N GLY A 514 -5.58 -10.69 -12.48
CA GLY A 514 -4.69 -11.74 -12.97
C GLY A 514 -3.74 -11.28 -14.09
N VAL A 515 -4.21 -10.39 -14.99
CA VAL A 515 -3.33 -9.85 -16.06
C VAL A 515 -2.25 -8.94 -15.44
N PRO A 516 -2.58 -7.92 -14.62
CA PRO A 516 -1.57 -7.13 -13.94
C PRO A 516 -0.65 -7.96 -13.03
N PHE A 517 -1.20 -8.95 -12.32
CA PHE A 517 -0.43 -9.85 -11.46
C PHE A 517 0.64 -10.61 -12.25
N ARG A 518 0.27 -11.24 -13.38
CA ARG A 518 1.22 -11.95 -14.25
C ARG A 518 2.31 -11.04 -14.81
N ARG A 519 1.99 -9.77 -15.12
CA ARG A 519 2.98 -8.77 -15.58
C ARG A 519 3.93 -8.34 -14.48
N LEU A 520 3.47 -8.37 -13.24
CA LEU A 520 4.26 -7.99 -12.07
C LEU A 520 5.31 -9.04 -11.70
N LEU A 521 4.96 -10.34 -11.77
CA LEU A 521 5.81 -11.44 -11.30
C LEU A 521 7.26 -11.41 -11.81
N PRO A 522 7.54 -11.15 -13.10
CA PRO A 522 8.92 -11.09 -13.61
C PRO A 522 9.74 -9.92 -13.05
N THR A 523 9.09 -8.89 -12.49
CA THR A 523 9.78 -7.73 -11.94
C THR A 523 10.07 -7.87 -10.44
N CYS A 524 9.51 -8.90 -9.80
CA CYS A 524 9.62 -9.15 -8.38
C CYS A 524 10.82 -10.06 -8.05
N THR A 525 11.43 -9.82 -6.90
CA THR A 525 12.41 -10.72 -6.32
C THR A 525 11.77 -12.03 -5.86
N GLN A 526 12.56 -13.07 -5.67
CA GLN A 526 12.09 -14.36 -5.14
C GLN A 526 11.34 -14.19 -3.81
N GLU A 527 11.87 -13.38 -2.89
CA GLU A 527 11.25 -13.13 -1.58
C GLU A 527 9.89 -12.44 -1.69
N GLU A 528 9.76 -11.52 -2.64
CA GLU A 528 8.49 -10.84 -2.91
C GLU A 528 7.46 -11.82 -3.49
N ARG A 529 7.84 -12.65 -4.46
CA ARG A 529 6.96 -13.67 -5.04
C ARG A 529 6.51 -14.69 -3.99
N GLN A 530 7.41 -15.09 -3.07
CA GLN A 530 7.06 -15.97 -1.98
C GLN A 530 6.09 -15.32 -0.98
N ARG A 531 6.30 -14.05 -0.62
CA ARG A 531 5.35 -13.29 0.21
C ARG A 531 3.97 -13.19 -0.44
N MET A 532 3.93 -12.95 -1.76
CA MET A 532 2.68 -12.94 -2.53
C MET A 532 1.97 -14.28 -2.49
N ALA A 533 2.70 -15.38 -2.70
CA ALA A 533 2.16 -16.73 -2.61
C ALA A 533 1.49 -16.98 -1.26
N ASN A 534 2.18 -16.66 -0.17
CA ASN A 534 1.66 -16.86 1.19
C ASN A 534 0.45 -15.97 1.50
N ALA A 535 0.45 -14.73 0.97
CA ALA A 535 -0.65 -13.79 1.20
C ALA A 535 -1.94 -14.22 0.50
N LEU A 536 -1.83 -14.78 -0.72
CA LEU A 536 -2.98 -15.21 -1.52
C LEU A 536 -3.84 -16.27 -0.82
N GLY A 537 -3.27 -17.10 0.06
CA GLY A 537 -4.03 -18.02 0.92
C GLY A 537 -5.09 -17.32 1.78
N GLY A 538 -4.92 -16.02 2.09
CA GLY A 538 -5.89 -15.21 2.82
C GLY A 538 -7.12 -14.82 2.01
N LEU A 539 -7.07 -14.80 0.68
CA LEU A 539 -8.18 -14.34 -0.16
C LEU A 539 -9.39 -15.29 -0.17
N ARG A 540 -9.22 -16.56 0.20
CA ARG A 540 -10.25 -17.59 0.37
C ARG A 540 -11.29 -17.66 -0.75
N SER A 541 -10.90 -17.40 -1.99
CA SER A 541 -11.78 -17.38 -3.16
C SER A 541 -11.18 -18.16 -4.34
N ALA A 542 -12.00 -18.55 -5.32
CA ALA A 542 -11.54 -19.16 -6.55
C ALA A 542 -10.54 -18.25 -7.32
N LEU A 543 -10.64 -16.93 -7.16
CA LEU A 543 -9.66 -15.98 -7.70
C LEU A 543 -8.25 -16.24 -7.14
N ALA A 544 -8.13 -16.59 -5.85
CA ALA A 544 -6.82 -16.92 -5.27
C ALA A 544 -6.21 -18.16 -5.93
N VAL A 545 -7.01 -19.18 -6.24
CA VAL A 545 -6.55 -20.39 -6.94
C VAL A 545 -5.97 -20.02 -8.31
N GLU A 546 -6.65 -19.15 -9.07
CA GLU A 546 -6.17 -18.69 -10.38
C GLU A 546 -4.86 -17.90 -10.30
N LEU A 547 -4.69 -17.07 -9.28
CA LEU A 547 -3.45 -16.33 -9.08
C LEU A 547 -2.31 -17.23 -8.60
N LEU A 548 -2.59 -18.16 -7.68
CA LEU A 548 -1.62 -19.15 -7.19
C LEU A 548 -1.16 -20.10 -8.28
N ARG A 549 -2.02 -20.44 -9.25
CA ARG A 549 -1.65 -21.24 -10.43
C ARG A 549 -0.46 -20.64 -11.19
N CYS A 550 -0.33 -19.31 -11.23
CA CYS A 550 0.83 -18.66 -11.86
C CYS A 550 2.13 -18.89 -11.07
N LEU A 551 2.05 -19.04 -9.74
CA LEU A 551 3.20 -19.19 -8.85
C LEU A 551 3.61 -20.65 -8.63
N VAL A 552 2.75 -21.60 -8.90
CA VAL A 552 3.08 -23.04 -8.91
C VAL A 552 4.11 -23.40 -10.01
N HIS A 553 4.22 -22.58 -11.05
CA HIS A 553 5.22 -22.74 -12.11
C HIS A 553 6.44 -21.82 -11.93
N ASP A 554 6.64 -21.20 -10.77
CA ASP A 554 7.79 -20.33 -10.50
C ASP A 554 9.12 -21.11 -10.63
N GLU A 555 10.16 -20.43 -11.06
CA GLU A 555 11.52 -21.01 -11.15
C GLU A 555 12.05 -21.47 -9.79
N SER A 556 11.67 -20.78 -8.70
CA SER A 556 12.08 -21.09 -7.32
C SER A 556 11.19 -22.14 -6.67
N GLY A 557 11.79 -23.26 -6.21
CA GLY A 557 11.08 -24.28 -5.42
C GLY A 557 10.42 -23.74 -4.15
N GLN A 558 11.00 -22.72 -3.51
CA GLN A 558 10.42 -22.08 -2.33
C GLN A 558 9.14 -21.32 -2.65
N VAL A 559 9.10 -20.63 -3.79
CA VAL A 559 7.88 -19.93 -4.23
C VAL A 559 6.80 -20.94 -4.57
N ARG A 560 7.17 -22.03 -5.30
CA ARG A 560 6.21 -23.10 -5.63
C ARG A 560 5.65 -23.78 -4.38
N SER A 561 6.51 -24.11 -3.40
CA SER A 561 6.06 -24.70 -2.14
C SER A 561 5.12 -23.78 -1.34
N GLY A 562 5.42 -22.47 -1.30
CA GLY A 562 4.53 -21.46 -0.69
C GLY A 562 3.18 -21.34 -1.40
N ALA A 563 3.16 -21.43 -2.73
CA ALA A 563 1.93 -21.43 -3.52
C ALA A 563 1.08 -22.68 -3.28
N VAL A 564 1.71 -23.86 -3.27
CA VAL A 564 1.02 -25.13 -3.02
C VAL A 564 0.52 -25.22 -1.57
N GLN A 565 1.28 -24.68 -0.60
CA GLN A 565 0.80 -24.57 0.80
C GLN A 565 -0.44 -23.68 0.90
N SER A 566 -0.44 -22.54 0.22
CA SER A 566 -1.62 -21.66 0.19
C SER A 566 -2.82 -22.30 -0.49
N LEU A 567 -2.62 -23.10 -1.54
CA LEU A 567 -3.69 -23.90 -2.16
C LEU A 567 -4.23 -24.99 -1.21
N ALA A 568 -3.35 -25.60 -0.43
CA ALA A 568 -3.75 -26.56 0.60
C ALA A 568 -4.57 -25.92 1.71
N ASP A 569 -4.14 -24.73 2.19
CA ASP A 569 -4.86 -23.94 3.20
C ASP A 569 -6.25 -23.50 2.74
N LEU A 570 -6.40 -23.21 1.45
CA LEU A 570 -7.68 -22.85 0.84
C LEU A 570 -8.68 -24.01 0.84
N ALA A 571 -8.19 -25.25 0.75
CA ALA A 571 -8.96 -26.50 0.74
C ALA A 571 -10.20 -26.49 -0.18
N ARG A 572 -10.07 -25.85 -1.36
CA ARG A 572 -11.17 -25.71 -2.33
C ARG A 572 -11.10 -26.80 -3.40
N GLU A 573 -12.25 -27.19 -3.93
CA GLU A 573 -12.31 -28.16 -5.03
C GLU A 573 -11.54 -27.67 -6.25
N GLU A 574 -11.56 -26.35 -6.54
CA GLU A 574 -10.83 -25.76 -7.66
C GLU A 574 -9.30 -25.86 -7.51
N SER A 575 -8.79 -26.12 -6.30
CA SER A 575 -7.35 -26.38 -6.06
C SER A 575 -6.92 -27.77 -6.52
N LEU A 576 -7.84 -28.74 -6.61
CA LEU A 576 -7.53 -30.14 -6.90
C LEU A 576 -6.69 -30.32 -8.16
N PRO A 577 -7.01 -29.74 -9.34
CA PRO A 577 -6.20 -29.94 -10.54
C PRO A 577 -4.76 -29.46 -10.37
N VAL A 578 -4.55 -28.33 -9.67
CA VAL A 578 -3.23 -27.74 -9.44
C VAL A 578 -2.43 -28.55 -8.42
N LEU A 579 -3.07 -29.10 -7.39
CA LEU A 579 -2.43 -29.99 -6.43
C LEU A 579 -2.01 -31.32 -7.06
N LEU A 580 -2.82 -31.86 -7.99
CA LEU A 580 -2.48 -33.06 -8.77
C LEU A 580 -1.25 -32.83 -9.67
N GLU A 581 -1.11 -31.64 -10.25
CA GLU A 581 0.06 -31.27 -11.02
C GLU A 581 1.31 -31.15 -10.13
N ALA A 582 1.17 -30.56 -8.92
CA ALA A 582 2.26 -30.38 -7.97
C ALA A 582 2.84 -31.70 -7.42
N LEU A 583 2.13 -32.82 -7.52
CA LEU A 583 2.69 -34.14 -7.21
C LEU A 583 3.85 -34.56 -8.12
N ARG A 584 4.03 -33.90 -9.27
CA ARG A 584 5.09 -34.19 -10.23
C ARG A 584 6.23 -33.16 -10.18
N ASP A 585 6.23 -32.27 -9.19
CA ASP A 585 7.26 -31.25 -9.05
C ASP A 585 8.65 -31.87 -8.81
N GLY A 586 9.70 -31.28 -9.38
CA GLY A 586 11.08 -31.69 -9.14
C GLY A 586 11.56 -31.50 -7.69
N ASN A 587 10.90 -30.62 -6.91
CA ASN A 587 11.22 -30.37 -5.51
C ASN A 587 10.35 -31.24 -4.60
N SER A 588 10.98 -32.03 -3.72
CA SER A 588 10.28 -32.95 -2.80
C SER A 588 9.38 -32.21 -1.80
N ASP A 589 9.75 -30.99 -1.35
CA ASP A 589 8.91 -30.20 -0.44
C ASP A 589 7.56 -29.87 -1.09
N VAL A 590 7.56 -29.52 -2.38
CA VAL A 590 6.32 -29.25 -3.14
C VAL A 590 5.47 -30.50 -3.24
N ARG A 591 6.06 -31.67 -3.58
CA ARG A 591 5.35 -32.94 -3.64
C ARG A 591 4.81 -33.36 -2.28
N TRP A 592 5.61 -33.16 -1.24
CA TRP A 592 5.21 -33.43 0.15
C TRP A 592 3.95 -32.65 0.56
N ILE A 593 3.95 -31.29 0.34
CA ILE A 593 2.80 -30.43 0.65
C ILE A 593 1.57 -30.84 -0.17
N ALA A 594 1.74 -31.08 -1.47
CA ALA A 594 0.65 -31.52 -2.34
C ALA A 594 0.04 -32.85 -1.89
N THR A 595 0.90 -33.83 -1.53
CA THR A 595 0.50 -35.14 -1.02
C THR A 595 -0.27 -35.01 0.30
N GLN A 596 0.21 -34.16 1.21
CA GLN A 596 -0.48 -33.89 2.48
C GLN A 596 -1.85 -33.24 2.24
N ALA A 597 -1.93 -32.25 1.35
CA ALA A 597 -3.18 -31.57 1.02
C ALA A 597 -4.21 -32.55 0.45
N LEU A 598 -3.82 -33.38 -0.52
CA LEU A 598 -4.68 -34.39 -1.12
C LEU A 598 -5.12 -35.45 -0.10
N GLY A 599 -4.26 -35.76 0.88
CA GLY A 599 -4.62 -36.66 1.97
C GLY A 599 -5.75 -36.13 2.89
N HIS A 600 -6.02 -34.81 2.86
CA HIS A 600 -7.13 -34.16 3.57
C HIS A 600 -8.35 -33.90 2.68
N MET A 601 -8.22 -33.94 1.36
CA MET A 601 -9.30 -33.75 0.39
C MET A 601 -10.00 -35.08 0.11
N SER A 602 -11.29 -35.17 0.38
CA SER A 602 -12.06 -36.41 0.13
C SER A 602 -12.30 -36.61 -1.38
N GLY A 603 -12.22 -37.85 -1.84
CA GLY A 603 -12.59 -38.20 -3.21
C GLY A 603 -11.73 -39.28 -3.85
N THR A 604 -12.32 -40.01 -4.80
CA THR A 604 -11.64 -41.09 -5.51
C THR A 604 -10.40 -40.61 -6.30
N THR A 605 -10.44 -39.41 -6.87
CA THR A 605 -9.34 -38.79 -7.59
C THR A 605 -8.12 -38.55 -6.70
N ALA A 606 -8.35 -38.13 -5.45
CA ALA A 606 -7.28 -37.94 -4.47
C ALA A 606 -6.62 -39.28 -4.10
N VAL A 607 -7.41 -40.34 -3.90
CA VAL A 607 -6.91 -41.70 -3.63
C VAL A 607 -6.06 -42.20 -4.78
N ASP A 608 -6.55 -42.08 -6.02
CA ASP A 608 -5.84 -42.53 -7.23
C ASP A 608 -4.50 -41.78 -7.43
N ALA A 609 -4.45 -40.52 -7.00
CA ALA A 609 -3.24 -39.71 -7.06
C ALA A 609 -2.25 -40.01 -5.92
N LEU A 610 -2.72 -40.38 -4.74
CA LEU A 610 -1.87 -40.71 -3.58
C LEU A 610 -1.22 -42.10 -3.68
N ILE A 611 -1.86 -43.06 -4.36
CA ILE A 611 -1.32 -44.41 -4.52
C ILE A 611 0.09 -44.41 -5.13
N PRO A 612 0.38 -43.78 -6.27
CA PRO A 612 1.72 -43.74 -6.83
C PRO A 612 2.74 -43.04 -5.92
N MET A 613 2.32 -42.10 -5.07
CA MET A 613 3.21 -41.39 -4.13
C MET A 613 3.80 -42.30 -3.05
N LEU A 614 3.24 -43.47 -2.80
CA LEU A 614 3.82 -44.48 -1.89
C LEU A 614 5.23 -44.92 -2.33
N THR A 615 5.57 -44.79 -3.62
CA THR A 615 6.86 -45.16 -4.18
C THR A 615 7.70 -43.93 -4.58
N ASP A 616 7.40 -42.76 -4.05
CA ASP A 616 8.15 -41.55 -4.31
C ASP A 616 9.65 -41.72 -3.96
N GLU A 617 10.50 -40.98 -4.67
CA GLU A 617 11.95 -40.95 -4.44
C GLU A 617 12.25 -40.48 -3.00
N ASP A 618 11.50 -39.46 -2.52
CA ASP A 618 11.55 -39.00 -1.15
C ASP A 618 10.63 -39.84 -0.26
N LYS A 619 11.23 -40.59 0.66
CA LYS A 619 10.51 -41.50 1.54
C LYS A 619 9.54 -40.82 2.49
N GLU A 620 9.74 -39.54 2.78
CA GLU A 620 8.79 -38.75 3.57
C GLU A 620 7.51 -38.46 2.78
N VAL A 621 7.59 -38.23 1.47
CA VAL A 621 6.41 -38.11 0.60
C VAL A 621 5.61 -39.42 0.63
N GLY A 622 6.29 -40.58 0.50
CA GLY A 622 5.63 -41.89 0.59
C GLY A 622 4.95 -42.12 1.96
N ARG A 623 5.62 -41.70 3.02
CA ARG A 623 5.06 -41.79 4.38
C ARG A 623 3.76 -40.99 4.52
N ILE A 624 3.75 -39.71 4.04
CA ILE A 624 2.56 -38.85 4.08
C ILE A 624 1.45 -39.41 3.17
N ALA A 625 1.80 -39.98 2.01
CA ALA A 625 0.84 -40.66 1.15
C ALA A 625 0.14 -41.81 1.86
N ALA A 626 0.89 -42.66 2.58
CA ALA A 626 0.32 -43.76 3.38
C ALA A 626 -0.66 -43.26 4.44
N GLU A 627 -0.29 -42.19 5.18
CA GLU A 627 -1.17 -41.55 6.17
C GLU A 627 -2.44 -40.97 5.53
N GLY A 628 -2.27 -40.29 4.36
CA GLY A 628 -3.39 -39.77 3.59
C GLY A 628 -4.37 -40.86 3.16
N LEU A 629 -3.86 -41.94 2.57
CA LEU A 629 -4.68 -43.09 2.16
C LEU A 629 -5.44 -43.75 3.32
N GLY A 630 -4.81 -43.81 4.50
CA GLY A 630 -5.48 -44.28 5.71
C GLY A 630 -6.67 -43.41 6.12
N ARG A 631 -6.51 -42.07 6.03
CA ARG A 631 -7.60 -41.11 6.34
C ARG A 631 -8.74 -41.16 5.33
N GLN A 632 -8.42 -41.36 4.04
CA GLN A 632 -9.43 -41.48 2.98
C GLN A 632 -10.39 -42.66 3.16
N GLY A 633 -9.96 -43.72 3.80
CA GLY A 633 -10.81 -44.88 4.06
C GLY A 633 -11.14 -45.75 2.85
N ASP A 634 -10.48 -45.56 1.70
CA ASP A 634 -10.77 -46.28 0.46
C ASP A 634 -10.01 -47.63 0.41
N SER A 635 -10.74 -48.74 0.30
CA SER A 635 -10.18 -50.07 0.26
C SER A 635 -9.34 -50.39 -0.99
N ARG A 636 -9.38 -49.56 -2.02
CA ARG A 636 -8.50 -49.66 -3.20
C ARG A 636 -7.02 -49.45 -2.85
N ALA A 637 -6.73 -48.71 -1.77
CA ALA A 637 -5.38 -48.50 -1.28
C ALA A 637 -4.74 -49.73 -0.63
N VAL A 638 -5.54 -50.73 -0.17
CA VAL A 638 -5.07 -51.87 0.62
C VAL A 638 -3.92 -52.62 -0.05
N PRO A 639 -3.99 -53.07 -1.32
CA PRO A 639 -2.89 -53.81 -1.94
C PRO A 639 -1.60 -53.00 -2.03
N HIS A 640 -1.70 -51.69 -2.27
CA HIS A 640 -0.56 -50.76 -2.39
C HIS A 640 0.07 -50.46 -1.01
N LEU A 641 -0.73 -50.32 0.02
CA LEU A 641 -0.25 -50.18 1.40
C LEU A 641 0.44 -51.45 1.88
N ILE A 642 -0.07 -52.65 1.53
CA ILE A 642 0.60 -53.94 1.80
C ILE A 642 1.98 -53.99 1.13
N ALA A 643 2.10 -53.55 -0.10
CA ALA A 643 3.39 -53.42 -0.75
C ALA A 643 4.34 -52.46 -0.06
N ALA A 644 3.84 -51.27 0.39
CA ALA A 644 4.61 -50.26 1.10
C ALA A 644 5.12 -50.73 2.49
N MET A 645 4.49 -51.74 3.10
CA MET A 645 5.00 -52.36 4.34
C MET A 645 6.35 -53.05 4.17
N ARG A 646 6.82 -53.30 2.92
CA ARG A 646 8.13 -53.87 2.59
C ARG A 646 9.19 -52.86 2.24
N ASP A 647 8.90 -51.60 2.30
CA ASP A 647 9.87 -50.51 1.98
C ASP A 647 11.07 -50.55 2.96
N SER A 648 12.20 -50.06 2.49
CA SER A 648 13.41 -49.95 3.29
C SER A 648 13.28 -48.99 4.44
N TYR A 649 12.41 -47.94 4.30
CA TYR A 649 12.25 -46.85 5.26
C TYR A 649 11.24 -47.22 6.36
N PRO A 650 11.71 -47.39 7.63
CA PRO A 650 10.85 -47.91 8.72
C PRO A 650 9.63 -47.07 9.01
N LEU A 651 9.72 -45.72 8.84
CA LEU A 651 8.59 -44.81 9.10
C LEU A 651 7.50 -44.97 8.04
N LEU A 652 7.85 -45.19 6.76
CA LEU A 652 6.86 -45.52 5.73
C LEU A 652 6.15 -46.84 6.04
N ARG A 653 6.93 -47.87 6.41
CA ARG A 653 6.33 -49.16 6.82
C ARG A 653 5.33 -48.97 7.96
N ALA A 654 5.73 -48.22 9.00
CA ALA A 654 4.88 -47.96 10.15
C ALA A 654 3.59 -47.21 9.79
N SER A 655 3.70 -46.15 8.93
CA SER A 655 2.53 -45.39 8.46
C SER A 655 1.60 -46.22 7.57
N ALA A 656 2.13 -47.07 6.70
CA ALA A 656 1.35 -48.00 5.87
C ALA A 656 0.57 -49.00 6.75
N ILE A 657 1.21 -49.53 7.79
CA ILE A 657 0.58 -50.43 8.76
C ILE A 657 -0.57 -49.74 9.50
N LEU A 658 -0.33 -48.53 10.02
CA LEU A 658 -1.35 -47.74 10.70
C LEU A 658 -2.54 -47.41 9.78
N ALA A 659 -2.25 -47.07 8.51
CA ALA A 659 -3.26 -46.86 7.48
C ALA A 659 -4.11 -48.13 7.23
N LEU A 660 -3.49 -49.31 7.12
CA LEU A 660 -4.22 -50.57 6.99
C LEU A 660 -5.09 -50.86 8.21
N GLY A 661 -4.60 -50.52 9.43
CA GLY A 661 -5.38 -50.57 10.64
C GLY A 661 -6.58 -49.61 10.66
N GLN A 662 -6.47 -48.45 10.02
CA GLN A 662 -7.58 -47.49 9.86
C GLN A 662 -8.63 -48.00 8.89
N LEU A 663 -8.17 -48.59 7.78
CA LEU A 663 -9.04 -49.21 6.76
C LEU A 663 -9.77 -50.45 7.27
N ALA A 664 -9.19 -51.14 8.23
CA ALA A 664 -9.70 -52.37 8.87
C ALA A 664 -10.15 -53.46 7.85
N ASP A 665 -9.51 -53.51 6.69
CA ASP A 665 -9.81 -54.48 5.63
C ASP A 665 -9.12 -55.83 5.91
N ARG A 666 -9.89 -56.92 5.97
CA ARG A 666 -9.38 -58.24 6.30
C ARG A 666 -8.27 -58.75 5.39
N ARG A 667 -8.19 -58.25 4.17
CA ARG A 667 -7.09 -58.58 3.23
C ARG A 667 -5.70 -58.24 3.77
N ALA A 668 -5.62 -57.30 4.71
CA ALA A 668 -4.37 -56.88 5.34
C ALA A 668 -3.90 -57.79 6.48
N LEU A 669 -4.78 -58.62 7.09
CA LEU A 669 -4.48 -59.41 8.25
C LEU A 669 -3.24 -60.30 8.13
N PRO A 670 -3.05 -61.10 7.04
CA PRO A 670 -1.86 -61.93 6.90
C PRO A 670 -0.56 -61.12 6.91
N ALA A 671 -0.55 -60.02 6.14
CA ALA A 671 0.62 -59.15 6.05
C ALA A 671 0.91 -58.42 7.38
N LEU A 672 -0.12 -57.99 8.13
CA LEU A 672 0.04 -57.38 9.46
C LEU A 672 0.60 -58.36 10.49
N GLN A 673 0.24 -59.66 10.42
CA GLN A 673 0.80 -60.69 11.28
C GLN A 673 2.28 -60.98 10.99
N GLU A 674 2.66 -60.96 9.73
CA GLU A 674 4.08 -61.13 9.30
C GLU A 674 4.96 -60.05 9.90
N VAL A 675 4.51 -58.79 9.90
CA VAL A 675 5.28 -57.61 10.36
C VAL A 675 5.44 -57.51 11.88
N LEU A 676 4.77 -58.33 12.66
CA LEU A 676 5.05 -58.46 14.09
C LEU A 676 6.49 -58.90 14.38
N GLN A 677 7.19 -59.49 13.41
CA GLN A 677 8.59 -59.89 13.49
C GLN A 677 9.55 -58.87 12.80
N ASP A 678 9.09 -57.68 12.45
CA ASP A 678 9.95 -56.65 11.83
C ASP A 678 11.14 -56.30 12.72
N ALA A 679 12.29 -56.03 12.13
CA ALA A 679 13.50 -55.65 12.85
C ALA A 679 13.31 -54.36 13.67
N ASN A 680 12.50 -53.45 13.17
CA ASN A 680 12.27 -52.12 13.79
C ASN A 680 11.15 -52.22 14.87
N GLN A 681 11.45 -51.78 16.10
CA GLN A 681 10.51 -51.80 17.20
C GLN A 681 9.24 -50.97 16.96
N GLN A 682 9.39 -49.81 16.28
CA GLN A 682 8.25 -48.93 16.00
C GLN A 682 7.28 -49.61 15.00
N VAL A 683 7.81 -50.30 14.01
CA VAL A 683 7.02 -51.04 13.03
C VAL A 683 6.23 -52.13 13.72
N ARG A 684 6.87 -52.94 14.62
CA ARG A 684 6.17 -53.99 15.40
C ARG A 684 5.03 -53.39 16.24
N ARG A 685 5.27 -52.28 16.96
CA ARG A 685 4.24 -51.57 17.73
C ARG A 685 3.07 -51.11 16.85
N SER A 686 3.38 -50.53 15.69
CA SER A 686 2.35 -50.11 14.72
C SER A 686 1.50 -51.28 14.25
N ALA A 687 2.10 -52.47 14.07
CA ALA A 687 1.38 -53.71 13.70
C ALA A 687 0.44 -54.17 14.82
N GLU A 688 0.91 -54.15 16.07
CA GLU A 688 0.06 -54.49 17.25
C GLU A 688 -1.15 -53.53 17.32
N MET A 689 -0.90 -52.22 17.19
CA MET A 689 -1.95 -51.18 17.17
C MET A 689 -2.95 -51.36 16.03
N ALA A 690 -2.45 -51.68 14.85
CA ALA A 690 -3.29 -51.91 13.66
C ALA A 690 -4.17 -53.15 13.86
N LEU A 691 -3.60 -54.28 14.32
CA LEU A 691 -4.32 -55.51 14.56
C LEU A 691 -5.42 -55.36 15.64
N ALA A 692 -5.19 -54.56 16.66
CA ALA A 692 -6.17 -54.25 17.69
C ALA A 692 -7.45 -53.57 17.18
N ARG A 693 -7.40 -52.98 15.98
CA ARG A 693 -8.57 -52.35 15.34
C ARG A 693 -9.46 -53.31 14.58
N PHE A 694 -8.98 -54.50 14.33
CA PHE A 694 -9.82 -55.52 13.68
C PHE A 694 -10.75 -56.15 14.74
N PRO A 695 -12.05 -56.27 14.45
CA PRO A 695 -12.95 -56.93 15.38
C PRO A 695 -12.47 -58.37 15.58
N ALA A 696 -12.37 -58.78 16.86
CA ALA A 696 -12.07 -60.18 17.19
C ALA A 696 -13.02 -61.08 16.41
N SER A 697 -12.48 -61.99 15.58
CA SER A 697 -13.31 -62.97 14.89
C SER A 697 -14.03 -63.75 15.99
N SER A 698 -15.36 -63.55 16.11
CA SER A 698 -16.21 -64.51 16.82
C SER A 698 -15.94 -65.85 16.14
N ALA A 699 -15.10 -66.65 16.77
CA ALA A 699 -14.92 -68.03 16.42
C ALA A 699 -16.29 -68.69 16.52
N GLY A 700 -16.88 -68.97 15.35
CA GLY A 700 -18.03 -69.82 15.20
C GLY A 700 -17.70 -70.86 14.17
#